data_49c408068572b4ecfa4d8cab6960e195
#
_entry.id   49c408068572b4ecfa4d8cab6960e195
#
_cell.length_a   1.000
_cell.length_b   1.000
_cell.length_c   1.000
_cell.angle_alpha   90.00
_cell.angle_beta   90.00
_cell.angle_gamma   90.00
#
_symmetry.space_group_name_H-M   'P 1'
#
loop_
_entity.id
_entity.type
_entity.pdbx_description
1 polymer ?
#
loop_
_entity_poly.entity_id
_entity_poly.type
_entity_poly.pdbx_seq_one_letter_code
_entity_poly.pdbx_strand_id
1 'polypeptide(L)'
;MTIKGDRRHFLITAAFLMVASLVYFYALQMPLTSQLRPKPRSAIEMAVEDSPHYLINTPGCTIPDIDPNHPSIVSYKAKKAEVLVCSKYRPLTEDSGLFLFYYDERLSDYGVPKKAVYCYYQGVERTQQDPKKYNGKCDKQWKIKTKIPLQKKKTPMEEDGILVTCINTSQNNTAFYHNVHYFIQPRRVAKKRKAFQEKYGERSNEQLSVLFLGTDAVSRGNLRRHMPKTFQYLRENLHVVDLQGFNKVADNTDPNLTAYLMGISYDELKHHKCTKASSTRYDDCPLIWKDFENKGYATVYAEDAPWMGTFHFNKVGFCKEPTDYYNRPYFYAADNTIGHSAGKGGYNGKLCQGARSSISLVHEYALKIAEELKDIPYFAYYWTASVTHDYLRSAQMADDPSLDLLRKLKAGGYLEHTVLFFVSDHGLRWGSFRSTYAGMLEERMPYITMAFPKWFKEKYPVAMKNLRVNTRRLTASYDVHATIHDILDGSYADPLASKTEVPFAISLFKEIPKNRTCEDAGIPEHYCACESSTVAEPDDPHLREAAKETVKDINESLKNFPACVQLSLDQVLNGRVGTARNATTPKKLESVAKTFLVTFTTKPGGAVMESTLKYHEGIFELTSDVSRLNKYGNQSHCINDQIVRKYCYCKDMLTH
;
A
#
# COMPACT_ATOMS: atom_id res chain seq x y z
N MET A 1 -75.73 -14.78 -16.59
CA MET A 1 -75.07 -14.70 -15.30
C MET A 1 -73.84 -13.82 -15.52
N THR A 2 -73.92 -12.57 -15.14
CA THR A 2 -73.01 -11.46 -15.46
C THR A 2 -71.86 -11.41 -14.43
N ILE A 3 -70.65 -11.55 -14.87
CA ILE A 3 -69.48 -11.32 -14.03
C ILE A 3 -69.05 -9.87 -14.24
N LYS A 4 -69.39 -9.01 -13.27
CA LYS A 4 -68.80 -7.73 -13.06
C LYS A 4 -67.67 -7.92 -12.05
N GLY A 5 -66.41 -8.01 -12.51
CA GLY A 5 -65.19 -8.12 -11.72
C GLY A 5 -64.26 -6.99 -12.09
N ASP A 6 -64.20 -6.01 -11.24
CA ASP A 6 -63.06 -5.28 -10.71
C ASP A 6 -62.10 -4.50 -11.65
N ARG A 7 -62.64 -3.46 -12.26
CA ARG A 7 -61.83 -2.41 -12.88
C ARG A 7 -61.07 -1.55 -11.84
N ARG A 8 -61.44 -1.57 -10.56
CA ARG A 8 -60.76 -0.78 -9.49
C ARG A 8 -59.44 -1.40 -9.07
N HIS A 9 -59.31 -2.72 -8.97
CA HIS A 9 -58.05 -3.36 -8.60
C HIS A 9 -57.00 -3.23 -9.70
N PHE A 10 -57.40 -3.30 -10.97
CA PHE A 10 -56.47 -3.14 -12.09
C PHE A 10 -55.90 -1.71 -12.21
N LEU A 11 -56.70 -0.69 -11.89
CA LEU A 11 -56.26 0.72 -11.90
C LEU A 11 -55.34 1.05 -10.72
N ILE A 12 -55.55 0.44 -9.54
CA ILE A 12 -54.71 0.63 -8.37
C ILE A 12 -53.36 -0.05 -8.57
N THR A 13 -53.31 -1.26 -9.13
CA THR A 13 -52.08 -1.99 -9.42
C THR A 13 -51.24 -1.31 -10.53
N ALA A 14 -51.90 -0.80 -11.57
CA ALA A 14 -51.23 -0.02 -12.63
C ALA A 14 -50.69 1.31 -12.12
N ALA A 15 -51.41 2.00 -11.23
CA ALA A 15 -50.91 3.23 -10.60
C ALA A 15 -49.70 2.95 -9.66
N PHE A 16 -49.73 1.85 -8.91
CA PHE A 16 -48.59 1.44 -8.07
C PHE A 16 -47.34 1.07 -8.90
N LEU A 17 -47.51 0.38 -10.02
CA LEU A 17 -46.42 0.03 -10.93
C LEU A 17 -45.87 1.27 -11.67
N MET A 18 -46.71 2.24 -12.02
CA MET A 18 -46.25 3.53 -12.59
C MET A 18 -45.51 4.39 -11.56
N VAL A 19 -45.96 4.44 -10.33
CA VAL A 19 -45.24 5.19 -9.26
C VAL A 19 -43.94 4.48 -8.92
N ALA A 20 -43.93 3.14 -8.84
CA ALA A 20 -42.69 2.38 -8.61
C ALA A 20 -41.69 2.53 -9.75
N SER A 21 -42.12 2.54 -11.03
CA SER A 21 -41.24 2.80 -12.16
C SER A 21 -40.76 4.24 -12.24
N LEU A 22 -41.59 5.23 -11.88
CA LEU A 22 -41.18 6.62 -11.78
C LEU A 22 -40.17 6.84 -10.65
N VAL A 23 -40.36 6.20 -9.50
CA VAL A 23 -39.37 6.27 -8.37
C VAL A 23 -38.07 5.54 -8.75
N TYR A 24 -38.15 4.41 -9.47
CA TYR A 24 -36.99 3.69 -9.96
C TYR A 24 -36.23 4.49 -11.03
N PHE A 25 -36.95 5.16 -11.96
CA PHE A 25 -36.36 6.05 -12.97
C PHE A 25 -35.75 7.32 -12.35
N TYR A 26 -36.38 7.88 -11.32
CA TYR A 26 -35.83 9.02 -10.57
C TYR A 26 -34.59 8.62 -9.76
N ALA A 27 -34.56 7.40 -9.21
CA ALA A 27 -33.40 6.87 -8.49
C ALA A 27 -32.22 6.55 -9.42
N LEU A 28 -32.48 6.19 -10.70
CA LEU A 28 -31.46 5.96 -11.72
C LEU A 28 -30.93 7.24 -12.37
N GLN A 29 -31.68 8.35 -12.30
CA GLN A 29 -31.27 9.67 -12.81
C GLN A 29 -30.64 10.56 -11.76
N MET A 30 -30.53 10.12 -10.48
CA MET A 30 -29.73 10.87 -9.53
C MET A 30 -28.24 10.79 -9.96
N PRO A 31 -27.62 11.92 -10.35
CA PRO A 31 -26.23 11.91 -10.71
C PRO A 31 -25.42 11.42 -9.49
N LEU A 32 -24.40 10.60 -9.71
CA LEU A 32 -23.44 10.13 -8.68
C LEU A 32 -22.85 11.29 -7.84
N THR A 33 -23.01 12.53 -8.28
CA THR A 33 -22.63 13.75 -7.59
C THR A 33 -23.44 14.02 -6.31
N SER A 34 -24.63 13.43 -6.14
CA SER A 34 -25.41 13.65 -4.91
C SER A 34 -24.84 12.96 -3.68
N GLN A 35 -23.92 11.99 -3.85
CA GLN A 35 -23.23 11.35 -2.73
C GLN A 35 -22.00 12.14 -2.25
N LEU A 36 -21.55 13.15 -3.00
CA LEU A 36 -20.35 13.94 -2.70
C LEU A 36 -20.67 15.41 -2.34
N ARG A 37 -21.95 15.78 -2.17
CA ARG A 37 -22.25 17.10 -1.61
C ARG A 37 -21.73 17.12 -0.17
N PRO A 38 -20.78 18.01 0.19
CA PRO A 38 -20.43 18.23 1.58
C PRO A 38 -21.74 18.62 2.28
N LYS A 39 -22.12 17.85 3.30
CA LYS A 39 -23.13 18.33 4.25
C LYS A 39 -22.59 19.64 4.82
N PRO A 40 -23.46 20.65 5.06
CA PRO A 40 -23.02 21.83 5.79
C PRO A 40 -22.33 21.36 7.07
N ARG A 41 -21.21 22.00 7.42
CA ARG A 41 -20.36 21.65 8.57
C ARG A 41 -21.24 21.22 9.74
N SER A 42 -21.10 19.98 10.12
CA SER A 42 -21.70 19.53 11.35
C SER A 42 -20.85 20.09 12.50
N ALA A 43 -21.48 20.39 13.64
CA ALA A 43 -20.80 20.68 14.90
C ALA A 43 -19.68 19.64 15.23
N ILE A 44 -19.69 18.51 14.57
CA ILE A 44 -18.79 17.38 14.64
C ILE A 44 -17.44 17.64 13.94
N GLU A 45 -17.41 18.33 12.80
CA GLU A 45 -16.15 18.70 12.13
C GLU A 45 -15.41 19.79 12.91
N MET A 46 -16.12 20.69 13.56
CA MET A 46 -15.54 21.67 14.48
C MET A 46 -15.00 21.02 15.75
N ALA A 47 -15.67 19.99 16.29
CA ALA A 47 -15.24 19.29 17.49
C ALA A 47 -13.96 18.45 17.32
N VAL A 48 -13.59 18.08 16.07
CA VAL A 48 -12.30 17.42 15.77
C VAL A 48 -11.15 18.44 15.83
N GLU A 49 -11.41 19.70 15.49
CA GLU A 49 -10.43 20.80 15.62
C GLU A 49 -10.20 21.18 17.10
N ASP A 50 -11.19 20.98 17.98
CA ASP A 50 -11.11 21.24 19.41
C ASP A 50 -10.56 20.06 20.24
N SER A 51 -9.97 19.03 19.62
CA SER A 51 -9.39 17.89 20.33
C SER A 51 -8.24 18.36 21.25
N PRO A 52 -8.33 18.17 22.57
CA PRO A 52 -7.29 18.61 23.51
C PRO A 52 -6.03 17.74 23.45
N HIS A 53 -6.01 16.70 22.64
CA HIS A 53 -4.93 15.72 22.54
C HIS A 53 -4.22 15.80 21.20
N TYR A 54 -2.89 15.83 21.28
CA TYR A 54 -2.01 15.85 20.11
C TYR A 54 -1.19 14.57 20.02
N LEU A 55 -1.06 14.03 18.82
CA LEU A 55 -0.04 13.02 18.50
C LEU A 55 1.35 13.64 18.55
N ILE A 56 1.50 14.81 17.95
CA ILE A 56 2.70 15.63 17.97
C ILE A 56 2.32 17.04 18.45
N ASN A 57 3.09 17.55 19.39
CA ASN A 57 2.97 18.94 19.85
C ASN A 57 4.38 19.47 20.09
N THR A 58 4.99 20.00 19.06
CA THR A 58 6.36 20.55 19.06
C THR A 58 6.38 21.90 18.35
N PRO A 59 7.39 22.76 18.58
CA PRO A 59 7.49 24.03 17.88
C PRO A 59 7.49 23.90 16.35
N GLY A 60 8.04 22.82 15.80
CA GLY A 60 8.11 22.58 14.34
C GLY A 60 6.85 21.93 13.77
N CYS A 61 6.06 21.20 14.57
CA CYS A 61 4.92 20.44 14.08
C CYS A 61 3.87 20.19 15.15
N THR A 62 2.60 20.39 14.81
CA THR A 62 1.45 20.06 15.65
C THR A 62 0.51 19.17 14.85
N ILE A 63 0.24 17.96 15.35
CA ILE A 63 -0.66 16.99 14.70
C ILE A 63 -1.70 16.55 15.75
N PRO A 64 -3.01 16.74 15.50
CA PRO A 64 -4.06 16.33 16.44
C PRO A 64 -4.15 14.80 16.55
N ASP A 65 -4.52 14.32 17.75
CA ASP A 65 -4.90 12.91 17.96
C ASP A 65 -6.40 12.75 17.72
N ILE A 66 -6.75 12.24 16.55
CA ILE A 66 -8.14 11.97 16.22
C ILE A 66 -8.54 10.63 16.82
N ASP A 67 -9.54 10.66 17.74
CA ASP A 67 -10.09 9.42 18.31
C ASP A 67 -10.67 8.53 17.20
N PRO A 68 -10.19 7.29 17.02
CA PRO A 68 -10.72 6.34 16.04
C PRO A 68 -12.22 6.06 16.18
N ASN A 69 -12.80 6.33 17.35
CA ASN A 69 -14.23 6.15 17.64
C ASN A 69 -15.01 7.47 17.64
N HIS A 70 -14.38 8.59 17.24
CA HIS A 70 -15.08 9.89 17.16
C HIS A 70 -16.33 9.77 16.28
N PRO A 71 -17.48 10.43 16.64
CA PRO A 71 -18.73 10.34 15.89
C PRO A 71 -18.61 10.60 14.39
N SER A 72 -17.72 11.49 13.95
CA SER A 72 -17.46 11.77 12.53
C SER A 72 -16.81 10.60 11.78
N ILE A 73 -16.15 9.67 12.50
CA ILE A 73 -15.39 8.55 11.93
C ILE A 73 -16.13 7.23 12.11
N VAL A 74 -16.92 7.10 13.18
CA VAL A 74 -17.57 5.82 13.54
C VAL A 74 -18.46 5.27 12.43
N SER A 75 -19.05 6.11 11.59
CA SER A 75 -19.85 5.71 10.43
C SER A 75 -19.02 4.99 9.35
N TYR A 76 -17.70 5.20 9.33
CA TYR A 76 -16.78 4.54 8.41
C TYR A 76 -16.19 3.25 8.97
N LYS A 77 -16.40 2.98 10.27
CA LYS A 77 -15.99 1.71 10.88
C LYS A 77 -16.79 0.54 10.30
N ALA A 78 -16.15 -0.61 10.17
CA ALA A 78 -16.84 -1.82 9.76
C ALA A 78 -17.88 -2.24 10.83
N LYS A 79 -19.14 -2.41 10.41
CA LYS A 79 -20.22 -2.82 11.31
C LYS A 79 -20.16 -4.32 11.66
N LYS A 80 -19.56 -5.12 10.78
CA LYS A 80 -19.38 -6.57 10.92
C LYS A 80 -17.98 -6.93 10.45
N ALA A 81 -17.32 -7.83 11.18
CA ALA A 81 -16.05 -8.38 10.75
C ALA A 81 -16.24 -9.10 9.40
N GLU A 82 -15.35 -8.81 8.47
CA GLU A 82 -15.34 -9.43 7.15
C GLU A 82 -14.08 -10.30 7.04
N VAL A 83 -14.30 -11.59 6.86
CA VAL A 83 -13.23 -12.57 6.66
C VAL A 83 -13.16 -12.92 5.17
N LEU A 84 -11.96 -12.96 4.63
CA LEU A 84 -11.74 -13.41 3.27
C LEU A 84 -11.73 -14.95 3.23
N VAL A 85 -12.68 -15.50 2.50
CA VAL A 85 -12.80 -16.95 2.30
C VAL A 85 -12.55 -17.26 0.84
N CYS A 86 -11.41 -17.86 0.52
CA CYS A 86 -11.01 -18.25 -0.84
C CYS A 86 -11.57 -19.60 -1.27
N SER A 87 -11.80 -20.50 -0.32
CA SER A 87 -12.46 -21.79 -0.52
C SER A 87 -13.33 -22.11 0.68
N LYS A 88 -14.50 -22.64 0.43
CA LYS A 88 -15.39 -23.16 1.48
C LYS A 88 -14.95 -24.53 2.01
N TYR A 89 -14.07 -25.21 1.30
CA TYR A 89 -13.59 -26.55 1.63
C TYR A 89 -12.13 -26.50 2.12
N ARG A 90 -11.77 -27.47 2.94
CA ARG A 90 -10.38 -27.65 3.37
C ARG A 90 -9.49 -27.92 2.16
N PRO A 91 -8.29 -27.31 2.08
CA PRO A 91 -7.37 -27.56 0.95
C PRO A 91 -7.04 -29.05 0.81
N LEU A 92 -7.00 -29.53 -0.43
CA LEU A 92 -6.55 -30.90 -0.73
C LEU A 92 -5.04 -31.04 -0.63
N THR A 93 -4.30 -29.94 -0.71
CA THR A 93 -2.85 -29.95 -0.61
C THR A 93 -2.35 -28.92 0.40
N GLU A 94 -1.34 -29.33 1.15
CA GLU A 94 -0.59 -28.50 2.10
C GLU A 94 0.90 -28.76 1.89
N ASP A 95 1.75 -27.85 2.33
CA ASP A 95 3.20 -28.03 2.27
C ASP A 95 3.84 -27.89 3.63
N SER A 96 4.93 -28.63 3.87
CA SER A 96 5.77 -28.51 5.04
C SER A 96 7.21 -28.86 4.66
N GLY A 97 8.15 -27.97 4.98
CA GLY A 97 9.53 -28.05 4.51
C GLY A 97 9.58 -28.19 2.98
N LEU A 98 10.22 -29.22 2.49
CA LEU A 98 10.31 -29.52 1.04
C LEU A 98 9.28 -30.54 0.55
N PHE A 99 8.22 -30.78 1.31
CA PHE A 99 7.23 -31.78 0.93
C PHE A 99 5.87 -31.16 0.65
N LEU A 100 5.25 -31.64 -0.43
CA LEU A 100 3.84 -31.43 -0.72
C LEU A 100 3.04 -32.62 -0.17
N PHE A 101 2.03 -32.33 0.62
CA PHE A 101 1.08 -33.32 1.16
C PHE A 101 -0.22 -33.26 0.40
N TYR A 102 -0.78 -34.44 0.07
CA TYR A 102 -2.06 -34.58 -0.61
C TYR A 102 -3.03 -35.41 0.27
N TYR A 103 -4.19 -34.84 0.55
CA TYR A 103 -5.20 -35.38 1.46
C TYR A 103 -6.42 -35.85 0.67
N ASP A 104 -6.34 -37.07 0.14
CA ASP A 104 -7.43 -37.66 -0.67
C ASP A 104 -8.70 -37.95 0.14
N GLU A 105 -8.60 -38.08 1.47
CA GLU A 105 -9.74 -38.18 2.40
C GLU A 105 -10.61 -36.91 2.42
N ARG A 106 -10.10 -35.75 2.01
CA ARG A 106 -10.84 -34.50 1.93
C ARG A 106 -11.67 -34.36 0.64
N LEU A 107 -11.56 -35.32 -0.30
CA LEU A 107 -12.33 -35.30 -1.55
C LEU A 107 -13.85 -35.34 -1.35
N SER A 108 -14.30 -35.95 -0.27
CA SER A 108 -15.71 -35.97 0.13
C SER A 108 -16.29 -34.57 0.31
N ASP A 109 -15.48 -33.59 0.79
CA ASP A 109 -15.90 -32.21 0.97
C ASP A 109 -16.26 -31.56 -0.38
N TYR A 110 -15.58 -31.98 -1.46
CA TYR A 110 -15.76 -31.49 -2.84
C TYR A 110 -16.85 -32.24 -3.63
N GLY A 111 -17.40 -33.30 -3.08
CA GLY A 111 -18.43 -34.11 -3.76
C GLY A 111 -17.90 -34.89 -4.98
N VAL A 112 -16.58 -35.12 -5.09
CA VAL A 112 -15.98 -35.83 -6.21
C VAL A 112 -15.50 -37.22 -5.77
N PRO A 113 -15.97 -38.30 -6.42
CA PRO A 113 -15.53 -39.66 -6.12
C PRO A 113 -14.03 -39.85 -6.42
N LYS A 114 -13.29 -40.47 -5.50
CA LYS A 114 -11.84 -40.68 -5.61
C LYS A 114 -11.40 -41.28 -6.97
N LYS A 115 -12.17 -42.23 -7.51
CA LYS A 115 -11.91 -42.86 -8.83
C LYS A 115 -12.05 -41.91 -10.02
N ALA A 116 -12.69 -40.77 -9.84
CA ALA A 116 -12.92 -39.75 -10.88
C ALA A 116 -12.00 -38.53 -10.71
N VAL A 117 -10.96 -38.62 -9.87
CA VAL A 117 -10.03 -37.51 -9.60
C VAL A 117 -8.70 -37.76 -10.26
N TYR A 118 -8.19 -36.75 -10.96
CA TYR A 118 -6.82 -36.69 -11.40
C TYR A 118 -6.19 -35.36 -10.96
N CYS A 119 -5.21 -35.43 -10.06
CA CYS A 119 -4.46 -34.26 -9.59
C CYS A 119 -3.07 -34.26 -10.19
N TYR A 120 -2.58 -33.08 -10.50
CA TYR A 120 -1.20 -32.85 -10.98
C TYR A 120 -0.65 -31.53 -10.42
N TYR A 121 0.67 -31.44 -10.43
CA TYR A 121 1.35 -30.18 -10.18
C TYR A 121 2.24 -29.78 -11.35
N GLN A 122 2.54 -28.49 -11.43
CA GLN A 122 3.38 -27.91 -12.47
C GLN A 122 4.32 -26.89 -11.83
N GLY A 123 5.63 -27.04 -12.05
CA GLY A 123 6.61 -26.04 -11.65
C GLY A 123 6.42 -24.72 -12.42
N VAL A 124 6.77 -23.63 -11.79
CA VAL A 124 6.83 -22.30 -12.42
C VAL A 124 8.28 -21.87 -12.50
N GLU A 125 8.66 -21.31 -13.63
CA GLU A 125 10.02 -20.83 -13.89
C GLU A 125 9.97 -19.42 -14.48
N ARG A 126 10.82 -18.52 -13.98
CA ARG A 126 11.06 -17.24 -14.63
C ARG A 126 11.86 -17.47 -15.91
N THR A 127 11.36 -16.97 -17.03
CA THR A 127 12.12 -16.98 -18.26
C THR A 127 13.11 -15.82 -18.28
N GLN A 128 14.39 -16.14 -18.28
CA GLN A 128 15.44 -15.15 -18.42
C GLN A 128 15.39 -14.56 -19.84
N GLN A 129 15.43 -13.24 -19.93
CA GLN A 129 15.63 -12.53 -21.19
C GLN A 129 17.06 -12.01 -21.28
N ASP A 130 17.61 -12.06 -22.49
CA ASP A 130 18.85 -11.34 -22.79
C ASP A 130 18.58 -9.83 -22.59
N PRO A 131 19.27 -9.16 -21.64
CA PRO A 131 19.09 -7.73 -21.40
C PRO A 131 19.37 -6.86 -22.64
N LYS A 132 20.09 -7.40 -23.62
CA LYS A 132 20.39 -6.73 -24.90
C LYS A 132 19.26 -6.85 -25.93
N LYS A 133 18.37 -7.84 -25.77
CA LYS A 133 17.20 -8.09 -26.64
C LYS A 133 15.89 -7.64 -25.98
N TYR A 134 15.95 -6.62 -25.17
CA TYR A 134 14.87 -6.13 -24.37
C TYR A 134 13.67 -5.64 -25.21
N ASN A 135 12.49 -6.19 -24.92
CA ASN A 135 11.22 -5.89 -25.60
C ASN A 135 10.14 -5.31 -24.66
N GLY A 136 10.53 -4.69 -23.55
CA GLY A 136 9.58 -4.09 -22.58
C GLY A 136 8.91 -5.10 -21.62
N LYS A 137 9.29 -6.38 -21.63
CA LYS A 137 8.58 -7.44 -20.89
C LYS A 137 9.42 -8.22 -19.89
N CYS A 138 10.62 -7.76 -19.53
CA CYS A 138 11.59 -8.53 -18.73
C CYS A 138 10.98 -9.27 -17.54
N ASP A 139 10.17 -8.60 -16.74
CA ASP A 139 9.67 -9.13 -15.47
C ASP A 139 8.21 -9.62 -15.54
N LYS A 140 7.70 -9.78 -16.76
CA LYS A 140 6.35 -10.29 -17.03
C LYS A 140 6.37 -11.68 -17.68
N GLN A 141 7.56 -12.32 -17.78
CA GLN A 141 7.72 -13.59 -18.49
C GLN A 141 7.98 -14.73 -17.52
N TRP A 142 7.14 -15.73 -17.62
CA TRP A 142 7.19 -16.95 -16.86
C TRP A 142 6.76 -18.13 -17.76
N LYS A 143 7.18 -19.33 -17.36
CA LYS A 143 6.83 -20.59 -18.02
C LYS A 143 6.27 -21.54 -16.99
N ILE A 144 5.15 -22.15 -17.31
CA ILE A 144 4.63 -23.31 -16.56
C ILE A 144 5.23 -24.56 -17.17
N LYS A 145 5.85 -25.41 -16.36
CA LYS A 145 6.45 -26.68 -16.74
C LYS A 145 5.39 -27.75 -17.07
N THR A 146 5.82 -28.89 -17.50
CA THR A 146 4.94 -30.04 -17.80
C THR A 146 4.16 -30.49 -16.56
N LYS A 147 2.99 -31.09 -16.80
CA LYS A 147 2.16 -31.68 -15.74
C LYS A 147 2.82 -32.91 -15.16
N ILE A 148 2.96 -32.97 -13.85
CA ILE A 148 3.47 -34.13 -13.11
C ILE A 148 2.32 -34.67 -12.25
N PRO A 149 1.90 -35.95 -12.41
CA PRO A 149 0.82 -36.52 -11.62
C PRO A 149 1.13 -36.52 -10.13
N LEU A 150 0.15 -36.08 -9.33
CA LEU A 150 0.23 -36.13 -7.89
C LEU A 150 -0.42 -37.43 -7.36
N GLN A 151 0.41 -38.47 -7.25
CA GLN A 151 -0.05 -39.82 -6.89
C GLN A 151 0.23 -40.19 -5.44
N LYS A 152 1.23 -39.58 -4.82
CA LYS A 152 1.68 -39.90 -3.46
C LYS A 152 1.08 -38.94 -2.44
N LYS A 153 0.73 -39.44 -1.25
CA LYS A 153 0.29 -38.59 -0.13
C LYS A 153 1.37 -37.60 0.35
N LYS A 154 2.64 -37.92 0.12
CA LYS A 154 3.79 -37.06 0.45
C LYS A 154 4.75 -37.08 -0.73
N THR A 155 5.01 -35.94 -1.34
CA THR A 155 5.87 -35.80 -2.53
C THR A 155 6.98 -34.78 -2.24
N PRO A 156 8.27 -35.14 -2.40
CA PRO A 156 9.36 -34.17 -2.28
C PRO A 156 9.35 -33.21 -3.46
N MET A 157 9.67 -31.92 -3.19
CA MET A 157 9.64 -30.86 -4.17
C MET A 157 11.05 -30.30 -4.42
N GLU A 158 11.40 -30.20 -5.69
CA GLU A 158 12.65 -29.60 -6.17
C GLU A 158 12.44 -28.22 -6.78
N GLU A 159 11.18 -27.82 -6.99
CA GLU A 159 10.76 -26.54 -7.54
C GLU A 159 10.62 -25.48 -6.42
N ASP A 160 10.96 -24.23 -6.73
CA ASP A 160 10.76 -23.11 -5.80
C ASP A 160 9.27 -22.70 -5.69
N GLY A 161 8.48 -22.94 -6.74
CA GLY A 161 7.05 -22.68 -6.77
C GLY A 161 6.30 -23.61 -7.70
N ILE A 162 5.13 -24.09 -7.26
CA ILE A 162 4.30 -25.01 -8.03
C ILE A 162 2.83 -24.57 -8.01
N LEU A 163 2.13 -24.84 -9.10
CA LEU A 163 0.67 -24.79 -9.21
C LEU A 163 0.12 -26.21 -9.13
N VAL A 164 -0.89 -26.45 -8.29
CA VAL A 164 -1.60 -27.72 -8.17
C VAL A 164 -3.00 -27.56 -8.75
N THR A 165 -3.40 -28.55 -9.55
CA THR A 165 -4.76 -28.62 -10.12
C THR A 165 -5.30 -30.03 -9.97
N CYS A 166 -6.56 -30.16 -9.50
CA CYS A 166 -7.31 -31.42 -9.54
C CYS A 166 -8.53 -31.26 -10.46
N ILE A 167 -8.73 -32.25 -11.32
CA ILE A 167 -9.82 -32.31 -12.29
C ILE A 167 -10.73 -33.51 -12.01
N ASN A 168 -12.01 -33.36 -12.33
CA ASN A 168 -13.00 -34.43 -12.31
C ASN A 168 -13.05 -35.08 -13.71
N THR A 169 -12.53 -36.30 -13.83
CA THR A 169 -12.47 -37.04 -15.11
C THR A 169 -13.84 -37.52 -15.58
N SER A 170 -14.84 -37.66 -14.68
CA SER A 170 -16.20 -37.99 -15.02
C SER A 170 -17.02 -36.80 -15.53
N GLN A 171 -16.49 -35.58 -15.41
CA GLN A 171 -17.14 -34.32 -15.83
C GLN A 171 -16.23 -33.55 -16.81
N ASN A 172 -15.94 -34.18 -17.94
CA ASN A 172 -15.16 -33.57 -19.03
C ASN A 172 -13.83 -32.91 -18.57
N ASN A 173 -13.13 -33.53 -17.63
CA ASN A 173 -11.89 -33.01 -17.05
C ASN A 173 -12.01 -31.61 -16.43
N THR A 174 -13.17 -31.26 -15.88
CA THR A 174 -13.41 -29.97 -15.26
C THR A 174 -12.57 -29.81 -13.99
N ALA A 175 -11.81 -28.73 -13.90
CA ALA A 175 -11.03 -28.42 -12.71
C ALA A 175 -11.95 -27.99 -11.57
N PHE A 176 -11.77 -28.60 -10.39
CA PHE A 176 -12.54 -28.29 -9.19
C PHE A 176 -11.69 -27.82 -8.02
N TYR A 177 -10.36 -27.96 -8.13
CA TYR A 177 -9.42 -27.51 -7.11
C TYR A 177 -8.18 -26.92 -7.74
N HIS A 178 -7.76 -25.79 -7.18
CA HIS A 178 -6.50 -25.13 -7.50
C HIS A 178 -5.80 -24.69 -6.20
N ASN A 179 -4.47 -24.78 -6.18
CA ASN A 179 -3.64 -24.25 -5.11
C ASN A 179 -2.25 -23.88 -5.62
N VAL A 180 -1.51 -23.12 -4.83
CA VAL A 180 -0.11 -22.76 -5.12
C VAL A 180 0.73 -23.01 -3.87
N HIS A 181 1.96 -23.49 -4.05
CA HIS A 181 2.90 -23.74 -2.96
C HIS A 181 4.29 -23.20 -3.30
N TYR A 182 4.99 -22.72 -2.29
CA TYR A 182 6.34 -22.16 -2.39
C TYR A 182 7.28 -22.92 -1.48
N PHE A 183 8.50 -23.19 -1.98
CA PHE A 183 9.53 -23.95 -1.28
C PHE A 183 10.84 -23.17 -1.29
N ILE A 184 11.55 -23.20 -0.17
CA ILE A 184 12.88 -22.60 -0.08
C ILE A 184 13.89 -23.74 -0.23
N GLN A 185 14.61 -23.77 -1.35
CA GLN A 185 15.51 -24.86 -1.66
C GLN A 185 16.79 -24.81 -0.82
N PRO A 186 17.12 -25.86 -0.05
CA PRO A 186 18.29 -25.89 0.85
C PRO A 186 19.60 -25.63 0.13
N ARG A 187 19.71 -26.03 -1.13
CA ARG A 187 20.90 -25.77 -1.97
C ARG A 187 21.18 -24.27 -2.13
N ARG A 188 20.14 -23.44 -2.27
CA ARG A 188 20.26 -21.96 -2.35
C ARG A 188 20.71 -21.40 -1.02
N VAL A 189 20.10 -21.86 0.06
CA VAL A 189 20.45 -21.45 1.44
C VAL A 189 21.90 -21.85 1.76
N ALA A 190 22.29 -23.11 1.49
CA ALA A 190 23.64 -23.60 1.72
C ALA A 190 24.70 -22.82 0.92
N LYS A 191 24.41 -22.53 -0.36
CA LYS A 191 25.29 -21.72 -1.21
C LYS A 191 25.50 -20.32 -0.62
N LYS A 192 24.41 -19.66 -0.19
CA LYS A 192 24.47 -18.30 0.40
C LYS A 192 25.20 -18.32 1.75
N ARG A 193 24.91 -19.32 2.59
CA ARG A 193 25.60 -19.50 3.89
C ARG A 193 27.11 -19.69 3.69
N LYS A 194 27.50 -20.57 2.78
CA LYS A 194 28.91 -20.81 2.48
C LYS A 194 29.60 -19.54 1.99
N ALA A 195 29.00 -18.80 1.06
CA ALA A 195 29.58 -17.55 0.53
C ALA A 195 29.71 -16.47 1.64
N PHE A 196 28.75 -16.41 2.56
CA PHE A 196 28.83 -15.51 3.71
C PHE A 196 29.97 -15.90 4.65
N GLN A 197 30.05 -17.21 5.03
CA GLN A 197 31.07 -17.72 5.96
C GLN A 197 32.50 -17.57 5.40
N GLU A 198 32.69 -17.83 4.10
CA GLU A 198 33.99 -17.67 3.44
C GLU A 198 34.49 -16.23 3.47
N LYS A 199 33.58 -15.25 3.39
CA LYS A 199 33.96 -13.84 3.30
C LYS A 199 33.98 -13.14 4.66
N TYR A 200 33.08 -13.49 5.57
CA TYR A 200 32.84 -12.76 6.82
C TYR A 200 32.98 -13.62 8.08
N GLY A 201 33.17 -14.94 7.96
CA GLY A 201 33.17 -15.89 9.08
C GLY A 201 31.74 -16.21 9.56
N GLU A 202 31.64 -16.62 10.83
CA GLU A 202 30.33 -16.88 11.44
C GLU A 202 29.55 -15.60 11.67
N ARG A 203 28.21 -15.69 11.60
CA ARG A 203 27.33 -14.56 11.91
C ARG A 203 27.58 -14.07 13.34
N SER A 204 27.85 -12.78 13.50
CA SER A 204 27.90 -12.16 14.83
C SER A 204 26.53 -12.16 15.49
N ASN A 205 26.49 -12.39 16.80
CA ASN A 205 25.27 -12.28 17.60
C ASN A 205 24.65 -10.88 17.58
N GLU A 206 25.43 -9.87 17.22
CA GLU A 206 24.98 -8.47 17.12
C GLU A 206 24.61 -8.05 15.69
N GLN A 207 24.82 -8.93 14.71
CA GLN A 207 24.47 -8.65 13.33
C GLN A 207 22.97 -8.81 13.13
N LEU A 208 22.29 -7.67 12.95
CA LEU A 208 20.83 -7.63 12.78
C LEU A 208 20.43 -7.96 11.35
N SER A 209 19.43 -8.81 11.22
CA SER A 209 18.62 -8.91 10.01
C SER A 209 17.54 -7.81 10.00
N VAL A 210 17.05 -7.46 8.82
CA VAL A 210 15.92 -6.53 8.64
C VAL A 210 14.75 -7.27 7.98
N LEU A 211 13.61 -7.28 8.65
CA LEU A 211 12.34 -7.77 8.13
C LEU A 211 11.39 -6.59 7.93
N PHE A 212 11.19 -6.18 6.67
CA PHE A 212 10.33 -5.09 6.27
C PHE A 212 9.01 -5.66 5.76
N LEU A 213 7.96 -5.60 6.58
CA LEU A 213 6.60 -6.04 6.28
C LEU A 213 5.72 -4.82 6.01
N GLY A 214 5.36 -4.60 4.76
CA GLY A 214 4.55 -3.47 4.35
C GLY A 214 3.12 -3.85 3.98
N THR A 215 2.20 -2.95 4.26
CA THR A 215 0.79 -3.08 3.89
C THR A 215 0.31 -1.77 3.26
N ASP A 216 -0.13 -1.82 2.02
CA ASP A 216 -0.52 -0.67 1.21
C ASP A 216 -1.77 0.03 1.75
N ALA A 217 -1.78 1.35 1.70
CA ALA A 217 -2.92 2.24 1.93
C ALA A 217 -3.55 2.14 3.34
N VAL A 218 -2.77 1.83 4.38
CA VAL A 218 -3.26 1.74 5.75
C VAL A 218 -2.68 2.84 6.63
N SER A 219 -3.52 3.79 7.02
CA SER A 219 -3.16 4.82 8.00
C SER A 219 -2.99 4.24 9.40
N ARG A 220 -2.30 4.98 10.28
CA ARG A 220 -2.22 4.63 11.70
C ARG A 220 -3.60 4.56 12.37
N GLY A 221 -4.53 5.47 12.01
CA GLY A 221 -5.92 5.44 12.47
C GLY A 221 -6.66 4.21 11.96
N ASN A 222 -6.46 3.83 10.69
CA ASN A 222 -7.07 2.65 10.08
C ASN A 222 -6.57 1.33 10.68
N LEU A 223 -5.26 1.22 10.97
CA LEU A 223 -4.68 0.08 11.70
C LEU A 223 -5.39 -0.11 13.05
N ARG A 224 -5.59 0.97 13.83
CA ARG A 224 -6.27 0.92 15.13
C ARG A 224 -7.75 0.50 15.01
N ARG A 225 -8.45 0.90 13.93
CA ARG A 225 -9.88 0.61 13.72
C ARG A 225 -10.17 -0.76 13.12
N HIS A 226 -9.39 -1.16 12.11
CA HIS A 226 -9.71 -2.32 11.28
C HIS A 226 -8.70 -3.47 11.40
N MET A 227 -7.55 -3.24 12.08
CA MET A 227 -6.59 -4.30 12.43
C MET A 227 -6.28 -4.29 13.94
N PRO A 228 -7.31 -4.26 14.81
CA PRO A 228 -7.12 -4.06 16.25
C PRO A 228 -6.34 -5.20 16.93
N LYS A 229 -6.49 -6.44 16.48
CA LYS A 229 -5.78 -7.60 17.04
C LYS A 229 -4.27 -7.51 16.74
N THR A 230 -3.92 -7.15 15.50
CA THR A 230 -2.53 -6.92 15.08
C THR A 230 -1.94 -5.75 15.86
N PHE A 231 -2.64 -4.61 15.94
CA PHE A 231 -2.17 -3.44 16.67
C PHE A 231 -1.95 -3.72 18.16
N GLN A 232 -2.87 -4.45 18.80
CA GLN A 232 -2.72 -4.84 20.19
C GLN A 232 -1.50 -5.75 20.38
N TYR A 233 -1.30 -6.74 19.52
CA TYR A 233 -0.17 -7.66 19.59
C TYR A 233 1.18 -6.96 19.42
N LEU A 234 1.27 -6.04 18.45
CA LEU A 234 2.47 -5.20 18.24
C LEU A 234 2.85 -4.44 19.51
N ARG A 235 1.87 -3.82 20.18
CA ARG A 235 2.11 -3.04 21.40
C ARG A 235 2.43 -3.90 22.63
N GLU A 236 1.60 -4.89 22.90
CA GLU A 236 1.63 -5.63 24.18
C GLU A 236 2.60 -6.79 24.17
N ASN A 237 2.83 -7.40 23.00
CA ASN A 237 3.67 -8.59 22.89
C ASN A 237 5.04 -8.32 22.25
N LEU A 238 5.13 -7.42 21.28
CA LEU A 238 6.39 -7.07 20.62
C LEU A 238 7.00 -5.79 21.17
N HIS A 239 6.24 -4.99 21.94
CA HIS A 239 6.68 -3.74 22.55
C HIS A 239 7.35 -2.83 21.52
N VAL A 240 6.64 -2.58 20.43
CA VAL A 240 7.13 -1.80 19.28
C VAL A 240 7.36 -0.33 19.62
N VAL A 241 8.29 0.26 18.91
CA VAL A 241 8.41 1.71 18.74
C VAL A 241 7.39 2.13 17.70
N ASP A 242 6.39 2.94 18.08
CA ASP A 242 5.28 3.42 17.22
C ASP A 242 5.52 4.90 16.88
N LEU A 243 5.89 5.22 15.64
CA LEU A 243 6.15 6.59 15.18
C LEU A 243 4.84 7.32 14.93
N GLN A 244 4.34 8.03 15.94
CA GLN A 244 3.02 8.68 15.90
C GLN A 244 2.98 9.90 14.99
N GLY A 245 4.11 10.54 14.72
CA GLY A 245 4.25 11.68 13.81
C GLY A 245 4.86 11.32 12.47
N PHE A 246 4.72 10.08 12.03
CA PHE A 246 5.21 9.69 10.73
C PHE A 246 4.31 10.23 9.63
N ASN A 247 4.92 10.93 8.66
CA ASN A 247 4.25 11.60 7.54
C ASN A 247 4.77 11.07 6.20
N LYS A 248 3.87 10.78 5.26
CA LYS A 248 4.23 10.41 3.88
C LYS A 248 4.93 11.57 3.16
N VAL A 249 5.68 11.28 2.11
CA VAL A 249 6.44 12.29 1.34
C VAL A 249 5.91 12.49 -0.08
N ALA A 250 4.97 11.65 -0.53
CA ALA A 250 4.42 11.69 -1.88
C ALA A 250 3.01 11.10 -1.97
N ASP A 251 2.37 11.19 -3.15
CA ASP A 251 0.97 10.78 -3.35
C ASP A 251 0.78 9.26 -3.30
N ASN A 252 1.60 8.49 -4.03
CA ASN A 252 1.39 7.08 -4.33
C ASN A 252 2.40 6.17 -3.61
N THR A 253 2.16 4.85 -3.67
CA THR A 253 3.01 3.79 -3.13
C THR A 253 4.44 3.88 -3.64
N ASP A 254 4.65 3.87 -4.96
CA ASP A 254 5.99 3.87 -5.56
C ASP A 254 6.85 5.09 -5.14
N PRO A 255 6.39 6.35 -5.20
CA PRO A 255 7.20 7.46 -4.73
C PRO A 255 7.47 7.46 -3.22
N ASN A 256 6.54 7.00 -2.37
CA ASN A 256 6.80 6.85 -0.94
C ASN A 256 7.82 5.73 -0.67
N LEU A 257 7.69 4.58 -1.36
CA LEU A 257 8.63 3.47 -1.22
C LEU A 257 10.00 3.76 -1.85
N THR A 258 10.07 4.63 -2.86
CA THR A 258 11.34 5.16 -3.38
C THR A 258 12.13 5.85 -2.26
N ALA A 259 11.49 6.69 -1.45
CA ALA A 259 12.13 7.34 -0.31
C ALA A 259 12.58 6.33 0.77
N TYR A 260 11.79 5.28 1.05
CA TYR A 260 12.19 4.20 1.98
C TYR A 260 13.37 3.38 1.47
N LEU A 261 13.32 2.98 0.19
CA LEU A 261 14.20 1.94 -0.34
C LEU A 261 15.40 2.48 -1.10
N MET A 262 15.40 3.77 -1.47
CA MET A 262 16.48 4.41 -2.22
C MET A 262 17.01 5.68 -1.55
N GLY A 263 16.30 6.25 -0.57
CA GLY A 263 16.69 7.49 0.12
C GLY A 263 16.62 8.75 -0.75
N ILE A 264 15.99 8.69 -1.90
CA ILE A 264 15.83 9.81 -2.84
C ILE A 264 14.37 10.12 -3.07
N SER A 265 14.06 11.35 -3.46
CA SER A 265 12.72 11.72 -3.89
C SER A 265 12.36 11.10 -5.24
N TYR A 266 11.07 11.00 -5.53
CA TYR A 266 10.63 10.49 -6.83
C TYR A 266 11.01 11.41 -8.00
N ASP A 267 11.13 12.71 -7.74
CA ASP A 267 11.59 13.66 -8.75
C ASP A 267 13.08 13.49 -9.05
N GLU A 268 13.90 13.26 -8.03
CA GLU A 268 15.31 12.87 -8.21
C GLU A 268 15.43 11.56 -8.98
N LEU A 269 14.58 10.55 -8.67
CA LEU A 269 14.57 9.28 -9.39
C LEU A 269 14.29 9.46 -10.88
N LYS A 270 13.37 10.34 -11.28
CA LYS A 270 13.07 10.63 -12.70
C LYS A 270 14.30 11.10 -13.48
N HIS A 271 15.20 11.82 -12.80
CA HIS A 271 16.42 12.36 -13.39
C HIS A 271 17.66 11.50 -13.12
N HIS A 272 17.51 10.44 -12.31
CA HIS A 272 18.60 9.56 -11.94
C HIS A 272 19.08 8.72 -13.14
N LYS A 273 20.39 8.48 -13.21
CA LYS A 273 21.00 7.69 -14.31
C LYS A 273 20.39 6.29 -14.49
N CYS A 274 19.83 5.70 -13.45
CA CYS A 274 19.23 4.36 -13.51
C CYS A 274 17.87 4.32 -14.25
N THR A 275 17.19 5.46 -14.45
CA THR A 275 15.89 5.55 -15.11
C THR A 275 15.95 6.22 -16.48
N LYS A 276 17.14 6.53 -17.01
CA LYS A 276 17.36 7.29 -18.25
C LYS A 276 16.84 6.66 -19.54
N ALA A 277 16.43 5.41 -19.55
CA ALA A 277 15.81 4.80 -20.72
C ALA A 277 14.29 5.05 -20.69
N SER A 278 13.64 5.14 -21.85
CA SER A 278 12.20 5.32 -22.06
C SER A 278 11.30 4.25 -21.40
N SER A 279 11.90 3.30 -20.70
CA SER A 279 11.28 2.24 -19.93
C SER A 279 11.85 2.26 -18.53
N THR A 280 11.06 2.59 -17.52
CA THR A 280 11.50 2.61 -16.13
C THR A 280 11.91 1.20 -15.67
N ARG A 281 13.22 0.99 -15.62
CA ARG A 281 13.87 -0.26 -15.23
C ARG A 281 14.72 0.01 -13.99
N TYR A 282 14.57 -0.83 -12.98
CA TYR A 282 15.17 -0.61 -11.66
C TYR A 282 16.46 -1.41 -11.40
N ASP A 283 16.95 -2.18 -12.40
CA ASP A 283 18.13 -3.04 -12.23
C ASP A 283 19.36 -2.29 -11.70
N ASP A 284 19.56 -1.05 -12.12
CA ASP A 284 20.75 -0.25 -11.78
C ASP A 284 20.45 0.84 -10.72
N CYS A 285 19.21 0.89 -10.19
CA CYS A 285 18.83 1.87 -9.17
C CYS A 285 19.44 1.55 -7.80
N PRO A 286 19.66 2.55 -6.94
CA PRO A 286 20.31 2.38 -5.64
C PRO A 286 19.33 1.83 -4.59
N LEU A 287 18.84 0.62 -4.80
CA LEU A 287 17.94 -0.06 -3.89
C LEU A 287 18.72 -0.59 -2.68
N ILE A 288 18.27 -0.27 -1.49
CA ILE A 288 18.96 -0.56 -0.22
C ILE A 288 19.35 -2.03 -0.04
N TRP A 289 18.56 -2.97 -0.57
CA TRP A 289 18.92 -4.39 -0.49
C TRP A 289 20.20 -4.76 -1.23
N LYS A 290 20.66 -3.93 -2.20
CA LYS A 290 21.95 -4.12 -2.85
C LYS A 290 23.12 -3.83 -1.91
N ASP A 291 22.97 -2.85 -1.01
CA ASP A 291 23.97 -2.53 -0.01
C ASP A 291 24.07 -3.67 1.01
N PHE A 292 22.93 -4.27 1.38
CA PHE A 292 22.91 -5.48 2.20
C PHE A 292 23.55 -6.67 1.47
N GLU A 293 23.24 -6.88 0.18
CA GLU A 293 23.85 -7.93 -0.64
C GLU A 293 25.38 -7.77 -0.73
N ASN A 294 25.87 -6.54 -0.94
CA ASN A 294 27.31 -6.23 -0.99
C ASN A 294 28.03 -6.58 0.33
N LYS A 295 27.31 -6.53 1.47
CA LYS A 295 27.79 -6.99 2.79
C LYS A 295 27.46 -8.46 3.09
N GLY A 296 27.05 -9.24 2.08
CA GLY A 296 26.86 -10.67 2.16
C GLY A 296 25.51 -11.13 2.71
N TYR A 297 24.63 -10.20 3.07
CA TYR A 297 23.28 -10.55 3.52
C TYR A 297 22.49 -11.29 2.43
N ALA A 298 21.63 -12.21 2.84
CA ALA A 298 20.63 -12.75 1.93
C ALA A 298 19.55 -11.67 1.69
N THR A 299 19.06 -11.59 0.46
CA THR A 299 18.09 -10.57 0.07
C THR A 299 16.79 -11.18 -0.42
N VAL A 300 15.65 -10.56 -0.07
CA VAL A 300 14.31 -11.06 -0.39
C VAL A 300 13.42 -9.93 -0.86
N TYR A 301 12.63 -10.19 -1.92
CA TYR A 301 11.57 -9.31 -2.37
C TYR A 301 10.32 -10.10 -2.75
N ALA A 302 9.18 -9.80 -2.11
CA ALA A 302 7.92 -10.45 -2.39
C ALA A 302 6.72 -9.50 -2.28
N GLU A 303 5.72 -9.68 -3.17
CA GLU A 303 4.47 -8.92 -3.21
C GLU A 303 3.27 -9.83 -3.48
N ASP A 304 2.09 -9.48 -2.94
CA ASP A 304 0.87 -10.26 -3.10
C ASP A 304 0.00 -9.82 -4.30
N ALA A 305 0.27 -8.66 -4.88
CA ALA A 305 -0.46 -8.11 -6.02
C ALA A 305 0.50 -7.82 -7.21
N PRO A 306 0.98 -8.84 -7.92
CA PRO A 306 2.10 -8.70 -8.84
C PRO A 306 1.85 -7.77 -10.03
N TRP A 307 0.61 -7.62 -10.51
CA TRP A 307 0.32 -6.73 -11.63
C TRP A 307 0.36 -5.24 -11.25
N MET A 308 0.08 -4.90 -9.98
CA MET A 308 0.16 -3.56 -9.43
C MET A 308 1.34 -3.37 -8.48
N GLY A 309 2.34 -4.25 -8.57
CA GLY A 309 3.51 -4.23 -7.71
C GLY A 309 4.28 -2.91 -7.77
N THR A 310 4.95 -2.59 -6.67
CA THR A 310 5.67 -1.34 -6.41
C THR A 310 6.50 -0.86 -7.60
N PHE A 311 7.31 -1.74 -8.18
CA PHE A 311 8.20 -1.42 -9.30
C PHE A 311 7.67 -1.89 -10.66
N HIS A 312 6.41 -2.32 -10.75
CA HIS A 312 5.88 -3.03 -11.94
C HIS A 312 4.62 -2.39 -12.52
N PHE A 313 3.88 -1.61 -11.73
CA PHE A 313 2.67 -0.96 -12.24
C PHE A 313 3.03 0.07 -13.32
N ASN A 314 2.62 -0.22 -14.57
CA ASN A 314 2.97 0.55 -15.77
C ASN A 314 4.49 0.77 -15.98
N LYS A 315 5.31 -0.13 -15.44
CA LYS A 315 6.77 -0.10 -15.51
C LYS A 315 7.30 -1.45 -15.95
N VAL A 316 8.59 -1.47 -16.27
CA VAL A 316 9.29 -2.69 -16.69
C VAL A 316 9.60 -3.58 -15.50
N GLY A 317 9.93 -2.99 -14.36
CA GLY A 317 10.44 -3.73 -13.23
C GLY A 317 11.93 -4.08 -13.37
N PHE A 318 12.25 -5.35 -13.22
CA PHE A 318 13.62 -5.86 -13.22
C PHE A 318 13.86 -6.83 -14.38
N CYS A 319 14.93 -6.64 -15.13
CA CYS A 319 15.36 -7.60 -16.15
C CYS A 319 16.23 -8.72 -15.55
N LYS A 320 16.94 -8.44 -14.46
CA LYS A 320 17.62 -9.43 -13.62
C LYS A 320 16.79 -9.72 -12.38
N GLU A 321 16.99 -10.85 -11.71
CA GLU A 321 16.42 -11.06 -10.39
C GLU A 321 16.99 -10.03 -9.43
N PRO A 322 16.13 -9.21 -8.76
CA PRO A 322 16.61 -8.10 -7.96
C PRO A 322 17.17 -8.52 -6.59
N THR A 323 16.87 -9.75 -6.15
CA THR A 323 17.23 -10.31 -4.84
C THR A 323 17.49 -11.81 -4.93
N ASP A 324 18.17 -12.39 -3.93
CA ASP A 324 18.43 -13.85 -3.85
C ASP A 324 17.12 -14.67 -3.87
N TYR A 325 16.07 -14.17 -3.24
CA TYR A 325 14.74 -14.80 -3.19
C TYR A 325 13.70 -13.82 -3.72
N TYR A 326 13.12 -14.14 -4.86
CA TYR A 326 12.19 -13.29 -5.59
C TYR A 326 10.92 -14.07 -5.95
N ASN A 327 9.78 -13.79 -5.28
CA ASN A 327 8.57 -14.60 -5.46
C ASN A 327 7.73 -14.21 -6.68
N ARG A 328 7.97 -13.04 -7.29
CA ARG A 328 7.13 -12.49 -8.34
C ARG A 328 6.81 -13.46 -9.50
N PRO A 329 7.74 -14.24 -10.06
CA PRO A 329 7.42 -15.16 -11.16
C PRO A 329 6.30 -16.13 -10.80
N TYR A 330 6.33 -16.66 -9.59
CA TYR A 330 5.36 -17.62 -9.07
C TYR A 330 4.01 -16.97 -8.82
N PHE A 331 4.00 -15.81 -8.13
CA PHE A 331 2.79 -15.04 -7.84
C PHE A 331 2.13 -14.53 -9.12
N TYR A 332 2.93 -14.05 -10.08
CA TYR A 332 2.41 -13.55 -11.35
C TYR A 332 1.79 -14.68 -12.19
N ALA A 333 2.42 -15.86 -12.20
CA ALA A 333 1.86 -17.05 -12.84
C ALA A 333 0.56 -17.49 -12.17
N ALA A 334 0.53 -17.57 -10.83
CA ALA A 334 -0.65 -17.98 -10.07
C ALA A 334 -1.80 -16.96 -10.23
N ASP A 335 -1.52 -15.66 -10.17
CA ASP A 335 -2.50 -14.59 -10.34
C ASP A 335 -3.20 -14.67 -11.72
N ASN A 336 -2.43 -14.97 -12.78
CA ASN A 336 -2.95 -15.09 -14.14
C ASN A 336 -3.66 -16.42 -14.43
N THR A 337 -3.38 -17.48 -13.69
CA THR A 337 -3.92 -18.84 -13.97
C THR A 337 -5.04 -19.25 -13.01
N ILE A 338 -4.87 -18.99 -11.72
CA ILE A 338 -5.77 -19.46 -10.67
C ILE A 338 -6.23 -18.33 -9.74
N GLY A 339 -5.84 -17.08 -10.03
CA GLY A 339 -6.19 -15.90 -9.25
C GLY A 339 -7.67 -15.52 -9.40
N HIS A 340 -8.35 -15.24 -8.27
CA HIS A 340 -9.75 -14.83 -8.27
C HIS A 340 -10.07 -13.85 -7.13
N SER A 341 -11.23 -13.20 -7.21
CA SER A 341 -11.66 -12.17 -6.24
C SER A 341 -12.58 -12.71 -5.14
N ALA A 342 -12.69 -14.03 -4.96
CA ALA A 342 -13.59 -14.68 -3.98
C ALA A 342 -15.05 -14.18 -4.06
N GLY A 343 -15.55 -13.87 -5.25
CA GLY A 343 -16.89 -13.31 -5.47
C GLY A 343 -17.04 -11.83 -5.07
N LYS A 344 -15.95 -11.15 -4.65
CA LYS A 344 -15.95 -9.73 -4.30
C LYS A 344 -15.59 -8.89 -5.51
N GLY A 345 -16.48 -7.97 -5.90
CA GLY A 345 -16.23 -7.03 -6.99
C GLY A 345 -15.45 -5.79 -6.55
N GLY A 346 -14.87 -5.07 -7.54
CA GLY A 346 -14.32 -3.73 -7.33
C GLY A 346 -12.90 -3.68 -6.77
N TYR A 347 -12.26 -4.83 -6.50
CA TYR A 347 -10.85 -4.89 -6.14
C TYR A 347 -9.96 -4.87 -7.39
N ASN A 348 -8.86 -4.14 -7.31
CA ASN A 348 -7.87 -4.10 -8.37
C ASN A 348 -6.99 -5.36 -8.37
N GLY A 349 -6.63 -5.88 -7.19
CA GLY A 349 -5.86 -7.13 -7.04
C GLY A 349 -6.73 -8.39 -7.00
N LYS A 350 -6.12 -9.54 -7.27
CA LYS A 350 -6.73 -10.84 -6.98
C LYS A 350 -6.57 -11.13 -5.49
N LEU A 351 -7.69 -11.30 -4.79
CA LEU A 351 -7.69 -11.54 -3.35
C LEU A 351 -7.22 -12.95 -2.99
N CYS A 352 -7.38 -13.89 -3.91
CA CYS A 352 -7.12 -15.31 -3.72
C CYS A 352 -6.31 -15.89 -4.89
N GLN A 353 -5.45 -16.84 -4.56
CA GLN A 353 -4.77 -17.72 -5.52
C GLN A 353 -5.16 -19.17 -5.22
N GLY A 354 -6.12 -19.70 -5.99
CA GLY A 354 -6.74 -20.97 -5.69
C GLY A 354 -7.44 -20.98 -4.33
N ALA A 355 -7.10 -21.93 -3.47
CA ALA A 355 -7.78 -22.11 -2.18
C ALA A 355 -7.31 -21.12 -1.07
N ARG A 356 -6.30 -20.31 -1.30
CA ARG A 356 -5.67 -19.47 -0.27
C ARG A 356 -5.67 -17.98 -0.61
N SER A 357 -5.69 -17.12 0.42
CA SER A 357 -5.61 -15.68 0.21
C SER A 357 -4.20 -15.22 -0.20
N SER A 358 -4.14 -14.25 -1.10
CA SER A 358 -2.87 -13.72 -1.61
C SER A 358 -1.98 -13.16 -0.48
N ILE A 359 -2.56 -12.45 0.48
CA ILE A 359 -1.84 -11.93 1.66
C ILE A 359 -1.27 -13.06 2.53
N SER A 360 -2.04 -14.12 2.81
CA SER A 360 -1.54 -15.24 3.61
C SER A 360 -0.40 -15.98 2.94
N LEU A 361 -0.40 -16.07 1.62
CA LEU A 361 0.68 -16.70 0.85
C LEU A 361 2.01 -15.93 0.98
N VAL A 362 1.97 -14.60 0.93
CA VAL A 362 3.18 -13.77 1.17
C VAL A 362 3.65 -13.90 2.62
N HIS A 363 2.73 -13.94 3.58
CA HIS A 363 3.06 -14.12 4.99
C HIS A 363 3.68 -15.50 5.27
N GLU A 364 3.14 -16.56 4.67
CA GLU A 364 3.73 -17.91 4.76
C GLU A 364 5.13 -17.97 4.12
N TYR A 365 5.30 -17.29 2.96
CA TYR A 365 6.61 -17.20 2.34
C TYR A 365 7.61 -16.47 3.23
N ALA A 366 7.18 -15.38 3.90
CA ALA A 366 8.01 -14.65 4.85
C ALA A 366 8.42 -15.51 6.06
N LEU A 367 7.50 -16.34 6.57
CA LEU A 367 7.79 -17.24 7.67
C LEU A 367 8.81 -18.31 7.28
N LYS A 368 8.64 -18.94 6.10
CA LYS A 368 9.60 -19.95 5.59
C LYS A 368 10.99 -19.36 5.39
N ILE A 369 11.06 -18.15 4.82
CA ILE A 369 12.35 -17.44 4.66
C ILE A 369 13.00 -17.18 6.03
N ALA A 370 12.24 -16.71 7.02
CA ALA A 370 12.77 -16.43 8.36
C ALA A 370 13.29 -17.69 9.03
N GLU A 371 12.63 -18.83 8.83
CA GLU A 371 13.04 -20.15 9.33
C GLU A 371 14.34 -20.62 8.66
N GLU A 372 14.41 -20.59 7.34
CA GLU A 372 15.53 -21.11 6.56
C GLU A 372 16.79 -20.22 6.63
N LEU A 373 16.60 -18.91 6.81
CA LEU A 373 17.69 -17.93 6.88
C LEU A 373 18.07 -17.52 8.31
N LYS A 374 17.57 -18.22 9.35
CA LYS A 374 17.85 -17.84 10.75
C LYS A 374 19.33 -17.70 11.10
N ASP A 375 20.20 -18.50 10.46
CA ASP A 375 21.65 -18.52 10.68
C ASP A 375 22.44 -17.60 9.72
N ILE A 376 21.76 -16.89 8.82
CA ILE A 376 22.35 -15.97 7.86
C ILE A 376 21.69 -14.60 8.06
N PRO A 377 22.45 -13.49 8.09
CA PRO A 377 21.83 -12.18 8.14
C PRO A 377 21.09 -11.91 6.81
N TYR A 378 19.93 -11.29 6.90
CA TYR A 378 19.11 -11.01 5.71
C TYR A 378 18.46 -9.62 5.75
N PHE A 379 18.19 -9.09 4.55
CA PHE A 379 17.24 -8.00 4.31
C PHE A 379 16.07 -8.55 3.52
N ALA A 380 14.88 -8.52 4.10
CA ALA A 380 13.68 -9.05 3.46
C ALA A 380 12.60 -7.98 3.37
N TYR A 381 12.16 -7.70 2.14
CA TYR A 381 11.09 -6.76 1.81
C TYR A 381 9.86 -7.52 1.32
N TYR A 382 8.76 -7.36 2.05
CA TYR A 382 7.44 -7.90 1.72
C TYR A 382 6.43 -6.78 1.62
N TRP A 383 5.62 -6.79 0.57
CA TRP A 383 4.59 -5.79 0.35
C TRP A 383 3.24 -6.43 0.04
N THR A 384 2.19 -6.07 0.78
CA THR A 384 0.83 -6.57 0.60
C THR A 384 -0.12 -5.45 0.25
N ALA A 385 -0.85 -5.58 -0.85
CA ALA A 385 -1.76 -4.58 -1.39
C ALA A 385 -3.14 -5.16 -1.74
N SER A 386 -3.24 -6.47 -1.98
CA SER A 386 -4.42 -7.11 -2.56
C SER A 386 -5.71 -6.81 -1.82
N VAL A 387 -5.69 -6.79 -0.48
CA VAL A 387 -6.89 -6.60 0.35
C VAL A 387 -7.05 -5.16 0.86
N THR A 388 -5.99 -4.35 0.93
CA THR A 388 -6.03 -3.06 1.63
C THR A 388 -6.10 -1.85 0.70
N HIS A 389 -5.58 -1.98 -0.54
CA HIS A 389 -5.43 -0.88 -1.48
C HIS A 389 -6.75 -0.19 -1.87
N ASP A 390 -7.88 -0.90 -1.96
CA ASP A 390 -9.09 -0.39 -2.62
C ASP A 390 -10.15 0.20 -1.68
N TYR A 391 -10.23 -0.24 -0.43
CA TYR A 391 -11.31 0.15 0.47
C TYR A 391 -10.83 0.29 1.91
N LEU A 392 -11.30 1.33 2.60
CA LEU A 392 -10.94 1.63 3.99
C LEU A 392 -11.20 0.44 4.94
N ARG A 393 -12.38 -0.18 4.81
CA ARG A 393 -12.83 -1.26 5.70
C ARG A 393 -12.18 -2.60 5.40
N SER A 394 -11.64 -2.77 4.20
CA SER A 394 -11.05 -4.05 3.81
C SER A 394 -9.74 -4.38 4.52
N ALA A 395 -9.11 -3.39 5.16
CA ALA A 395 -7.95 -3.62 6.05
C ALA A 395 -8.25 -4.66 7.15
N GLN A 396 -9.52 -4.84 7.56
CA GLN A 396 -9.91 -5.90 8.51
C GLN A 396 -9.60 -7.33 8.02
N MET A 397 -9.55 -7.55 6.70
CA MET A 397 -9.19 -8.85 6.12
C MET A 397 -7.69 -9.16 6.26
N ALA A 398 -6.87 -8.15 6.55
CA ALA A 398 -5.44 -8.31 6.83
C ALA A 398 -5.14 -8.55 8.32
N ASP A 399 -6.09 -8.33 9.24
CA ASP A 399 -5.84 -8.38 10.69
C ASP A 399 -5.42 -9.78 11.16
N ASP A 400 -6.27 -10.80 10.91
CA ASP A 400 -5.96 -12.17 11.32
C ASP A 400 -4.71 -12.74 10.63
N PRO A 401 -4.50 -12.60 9.31
CA PRO A 401 -3.27 -13.05 8.66
C PRO A 401 -2.00 -12.39 9.21
N SER A 402 -2.04 -11.09 9.50
CA SER A 402 -0.90 -10.36 10.05
C SER A 402 -0.60 -10.80 11.50
N LEU A 403 -1.64 -10.95 12.31
CA LEU A 403 -1.50 -11.45 13.67
C LEU A 403 -0.90 -12.85 13.70
N ASP A 404 -1.37 -13.76 12.84
CA ASP A 404 -0.85 -15.14 12.74
C ASP A 404 0.63 -15.15 12.38
N LEU A 405 1.04 -14.38 11.38
CA LEU A 405 2.45 -14.22 11.02
C LEU A 405 3.29 -13.73 12.20
N LEU A 406 2.88 -12.63 12.85
CA LEU A 406 3.63 -12.03 13.96
C LEU A 406 3.77 -13.00 15.15
N ARG A 407 2.72 -13.76 15.44
CA ARG A 407 2.76 -14.81 16.48
C ARG A 407 3.76 -15.92 16.14
N LYS A 408 3.74 -16.40 14.91
CA LYS A 408 4.64 -17.45 14.44
C LYS A 408 6.10 -16.99 14.39
N LEU A 409 6.35 -15.76 13.92
CA LEU A 409 7.69 -15.17 13.94
C LEU A 409 8.26 -15.08 15.37
N LYS A 410 7.45 -14.64 16.33
CA LYS A 410 7.86 -14.58 17.74
C LYS A 410 8.07 -15.97 18.33
N ALA A 411 7.11 -16.89 18.14
CA ALA A 411 7.15 -18.23 18.69
C ALA A 411 8.32 -19.08 18.15
N GLY A 412 8.69 -18.88 16.88
CA GLY A 412 9.84 -19.53 16.24
C GLY A 412 11.21 -18.92 16.60
N GLY A 413 11.24 -17.83 17.40
CA GLY A 413 12.49 -17.14 17.76
C GLY A 413 13.11 -16.33 16.61
N TYR A 414 12.40 -16.16 15.49
CA TYR A 414 12.96 -15.50 14.29
C TYR A 414 13.17 -14.00 14.46
N LEU A 415 12.65 -13.40 15.54
CA LEU A 415 12.87 -12.00 15.88
C LEU A 415 14.04 -11.78 16.87
N GLU A 416 14.77 -12.81 17.28
CA GLU A 416 15.87 -12.68 18.24
C GLU A 416 17.08 -11.95 17.69
N HIS A 417 17.29 -11.99 16.38
CA HIS A 417 18.35 -11.26 15.67
C HIS A 417 17.81 -10.44 14.49
N THR A 418 16.54 -10.07 14.55
CA THR A 418 15.88 -9.37 13.45
C THR A 418 15.14 -8.12 13.94
N VAL A 419 15.38 -7.01 13.29
CA VAL A 419 14.54 -5.81 13.44
C VAL A 419 13.35 -5.96 12.50
N LEU A 420 12.15 -5.94 13.08
CA LEU A 420 10.91 -5.92 12.33
C LEU A 420 10.48 -4.47 12.09
N PHE A 421 10.33 -4.09 10.84
CA PHE A 421 9.60 -2.90 10.39
C PHE A 421 8.21 -3.36 9.91
N PHE A 422 7.15 -2.99 10.65
CA PHE A 422 5.78 -3.20 10.22
C PHE A 422 5.19 -1.85 9.84
N VAL A 423 4.92 -1.64 8.54
CA VAL A 423 4.82 -0.32 7.94
C VAL A 423 3.70 -0.20 6.91
N SER A 424 3.33 1.05 6.58
CA SER A 424 2.55 1.41 5.40
C SER A 424 3.17 2.61 4.69
N ASP A 425 2.73 2.89 3.47
CA ASP A 425 3.22 3.96 2.61
C ASP A 425 2.40 5.25 2.70
N HIS A 426 1.08 5.12 2.79
CA HIS A 426 0.09 6.20 2.94
C HIS A 426 -1.22 5.62 3.50
N GLY A 427 -2.18 6.47 3.86
CA GLY A 427 -3.55 6.04 4.12
C GLY A 427 -4.37 5.94 2.84
N LEU A 428 -5.66 5.58 2.94
CA LEU A 428 -6.52 5.46 1.76
C LEU A 428 -6.71 6.81 1.06
N ARG A 429 -6.40 6.85 -0.25
CA ARG A 429 -6.33 8.08 -1.05
C ARG A 429 -7.64 8.54 -1.66
N TRP A 430 -8.69 7.75 -1.62
CA TRP A 430 -9.98 8.06 -2.24
C TRP A 430 -11.19 7.64 -1.41
N GLY A 431 -12.35 8.10 -1.85
CA GLY A 431 -13.63 7.80 -1.24
C GLY A 431 -14.09 8.85 -0.22
N SER A 432 -15.33 8.69 0.26
CA SER A 432 -15.98 9.69 1.12
C SER A 432 -15.26 9.95 2.45
N PHE A 433 -14.54 8.97 2.99
CA PHE A 433 -13.73 9.18 4.19
C PHE A 433 -12.57 10.15 3.91
N ARG A 434 -11.87 9.97 2.77
CA ARG A 434 -10.75 10.84 2.37
C ARG A 434 -11.16 12.31 2.21
N SER A 435 -12.42 12.57 1.86
CA SER A 435 -12.96 13.93 1.74
C SER A 435 -13.27 14.59 3.07
N THR A 436 -13.13 13.89 4.21
CA THR A 436 -13.22 14.46 5.55
C THR A 436 -11.87 14.96 6.03
N TYR A 437 -11.85 15.88 7.00
CA TYR A 437 -10.59 16.33 7.64
C TYR A 437 -9.79 15.17 8.25
N ALA A 438 -10.49 14.28 8.98
CA ALA A 438 -9.86 13.08 9.53
C ALA A 438 -9.25 12.18 8.46
N GLY A 439 -9.97 11.97 7.35
CA GLY A 439 -9.47 11.18 6.24
C GLY A 439 -8.30 11.81 5.50
N MET A 440 -8.29 13.15 5.40
CA MET A 440 -7.17 13.91 4.85
C MET A 440 -5.90 13.74 5.71
N LEU A 441 -6.02 13.88 7.04
CA LEU A 441 -4.89 13.65 7.94
C LEU A 441 -4.43 12.19 7.92
N GLU A 442 -5.36 11.25 8.01
CA GLU A 442 -5.01 9.82 7.99
C GLU A 442 -4.35 9.38 6.69
N GLU A 443 -4.73 9.96 5.57
CA GLU A 443 -4.11 9.66 4.28
C GLU A 443 -2.62 10.05 4.28
N ARG A 444 -2.27 11.13 4.97
CA ARG A 444 -0.89 11.63 5.12
C ARG A 444 -0.08 10.89 6.18
N MET A 445 -0.74 10.14 7.06
CA MET A 445 -0.15 9.50 8.24
C MET A 445 -0.26 7.97 8.21
N PRO A 446 0.55 7.28 7.41
CA PRO A 446 0.63 5.82 7.47
C PRO A 446 1.20 5.37 8.83
N TYR A 447 1.00 4.09 9.16
CA TYR A 447 1.62 3.55 10.36
C TYR A 447 3.06 3.09 10.10
N ILE A 448 3.93 3.35 11.06
CA ILE A 448 5.29 2.79 11.13
C ILE A 448 5.52 2.30 12.55
N THR A 449 5.78 1.01 12.67
CA THR A 449 6.16 0.39 13.95
C THR A 449 7.42 -0.46 13.79
N MET A 450 8.28 -0.45 14.81
CA MET A 450 9.54 -1.20 14.79
C MET A 450 9.66 -2.05 16.05
N ALA A 451 9.97 -3.34 15.88
CA ALA A 451 10.32 -4.21 16.99
C ALA A 451 11.81 -4.55 16.93
N PHE A 452 12.48 -4.37 18.06
CA PHE A 452 13.91 -4.70 18.23
C PHE A 452 14.07 -5.91 19.14
N PRO A 453 15.12 -6.73 18.94
CA PRO A 453 15.47 -7.83 19.83
C PRO A 453 15.65 -7.37 21.28
N LYS A 454 15.40 -8.26 22.25
CA LYS A 454 15.54 -7.95 23.67
C LYS A 454 16.97 -7.50 24.02
N TRP A 455 17.98 -8.26 23.55
CA TRP A 455 19.40 -7.93 23.78
C TRP A 455 19.79 -6.56 23.23
N PHE A 456 19.23 -6.13 22.07
CA PHE A 456 19.49 -4.81 21.49
C PHE A 456 18.99 -3.70 22.41
N LYS A 457 17.78 -3.87 22.96
CA LYS A 457 17.16 -2.90 23.88
C LYS A 457 17.99 -2.73 25.17
N GLU A 458 18.61 -3.81 25.63
CA GLU A 458 19.44 -3.82 26.84
C GLU A 458 20.85 -3.26 26.57
N LYS A 459 21.43 -3.60 25.43
CA LYS A 459 22.82 -3.23 25.09
C LYS A 459 22.96 -1.80 24.58
N TYR A 460 21.96 -1.28 23.86
CA TYR A 460 22.00 0.05 23.22
C TYR A 460 20.94 1.02 23.79
N PRO A 461 21.06 1.40 25.08
CA PRO A 461 20.04 2.20 25.75
C PRO A 461 19.93 3.61 25.19
N VAL A 462 21.01 4.20 24.63
CA VAL A 462 21.00 5.53 23.99
C VAL A 462 20.17 5.50 22.72
N ALA A 463 20.40 4.54 21.81
CA ALA A 463 19.62 4.35 20.60
C ALA A 463 18.13 4.12 20.96
N MET A 464 17.84 3.28 21.95
CA MET A 464 16.47 3.03 22.41
C MET A 464 15.82 4.24 23.05
N LYS A 465 16.56 5.10 23.76
CA LYS A 465 16.05 6.36 24.29
C LYS A 465 15.63 7.27 23.15
N ASN A 466 16.49 7.46 22.15
CA ASN A 466 16.22 8.32 21.00
C ASN A 466 15.02 7.81 20.20
N LEU A 467 14.96 6.51 19.92
CA LEU A 467 13.78 5.88 19.30
C LEU A 467 12.47 6.19 20.05
N ARG A 468 12.48 6.12 21.39
CA ARG A 468 11.28 6.45 22.21
C ARG A 468 10.93 7.93 22.12
N VAL A 469 11.93 8.82 22.16
CA VAL A 469 11.70 10.26 21.99
C VAL A 469 11.09 10.53 20.61
N ASN A 470 11.60 9.89 19.57
CA ASN A 470 11.17 10.08 18.20
C ASN A 470 9.75 9.55 17.92
N THR A 471 9.17 8.74 18.80
CA THR A 471 7.73 8.38 18.68
C THR A 471 6.81 9.60 18.71
N ARG A 472 7.28 10.73 19.26
CA ARG A 472 6.58 12.00 19.39
C ARG A 472 7.29 13.14 18.63
N ARG A 473 7.93 12.82 17.49
CA ARG A 473 8.56 13.78 16.59
C ARG A 473 8.01 13.61 15.17
N LEU A 474 8.12 14.65 14.37
CA LEU A 474 7.87 14.57 12.93
C LEU A 474 8.94 13.72 12.27
N THR A 475 8.52 12.66 11.61
CA THR A 475 9.39 11.70 10.92
C THR A 475 8.87 11.42 9.51
N ALA A 476 9.76 10.97 8.61
CA ALA A 476 9.44 10.67 7.22
C ALA A 476 10.16 9.41 6.72
N SER A 477 9.86 8.99 5.50
CA SER A 477 10.42 7.79 4.87
C SER A 477 11.95 7.83 4.79
N TYR A 478 12.55 9.02 4.60
CA TYR A 478 14.00 9.22 4.55
C TYR A 478 14.69 8.86 5.87
N ASP A 479 14.03 9.13 7.02
CA ASP A 479 14.57 8.78 8.34
C ASP A 479 14.63 7.26 8.55
N VAL A 480 13.62 6.56 8.04
CA VAL A 480 13.59 5.09 8.07
C VAL A 480 14.70 4.52 7.19
N HIS A 481 14.91 5.08 6.00
CA HIS A 481 16.03 4.71 5.12
C HIS A 481 17.38 4.86 5.82
N ALA A 482 17.65 6.04 6.39
CA ALA A 482 18.87 6.29 7.15
C ALA A 482 19.04 5.34 8.33
N THR A 483 17.95 5.00 9.02
CA THR A 483 17.97 4.05 10.14
C THR A 483 18.33 2.64 9.68
N ILE A 484 17.82 2.21 8.50
CA ILE A 484 18.14 0.90 7.93
C ILE A 484 19.63 0.85 7.53
N HIS A 485 20.20 1.94 7.01
CA HIS A 485 21.64 2.03 6.76
C HIS A 485 22.45 1.95 8.06
N ASP A 486 22.03 2.64 9.12
CA ASP A 486 22.69 2.53 10.42
C ASP A 486 22.63 1.11 11.01
N ILE A 487 21.55 0.36 10.73
CA ILE A 487 21.48 -1.07 11.09
C ILE A 487 22.52 -1.87 10.30
N LEU A 488 22.66 -1.62 9.01
CA LEU A 488 23.62 -2.30 8.15
C LEU A 488 25.07 -2.01 8.57
N ASP A 489 25.36 -0.77 8.99
CA ASP A 489 26.71 -0.30 9.35
C ASP A 489 27.05 -0.52 10.83
N GLY A 490 26.06 -0.86 11.67
CA GLY A 490 26.24 -0.97 13.11
C GLY A 490 26.35 0.38 13.83
N SER A 491 26.02 1.50 13.16
CA SER A 491 26.14 2.87 13.70
C SER A 491 25.17 3.16 14.85
N TYR A 492 24.23 2.26 15.14
CA TYR A 492 23.39 2.33 16.33
C TYR A 492 24.19 2.21 17.64
N ALA A 493 25.40 1.64 17.60
CA ALA A 493 26.29 1.55 18.76
C ALA A 493 26.82 2.94 19.19
N ASP A 494 27.09 3.81 18.23
CA ASP A 494 27.39 5.22 18.44
C ASP A 494 26.54 6.07 17.48
N PRO A 495 25.34 6.49 17.89
CA PRO A 495 24.46 7.26 17.04
C PRO A 495 25.03 8.58 16.51
N LEU A 496 26.04 9.14 17.18
CA LEU A 496 26.72 10.37 16.71
C LEU A 496 27.62 10.12 15.51
N ALA A 497 28.13 8.89 15.35
CA ALA A 497 28.96 8.48 14.23
C ALA A 497 28.17 8.19 12.94
N SER A 498 26.83 8.11 13.02
CA SER A 498 25.98 7.88 11.86
C SER A 498 26.22 8.93 10.77
N LYS A 499 26.48 8.47 9.56
CA LYS A 499 26.70 9.29 8.37
C LYS A 499 25.55 9.06 7.40
N THR A 500 24.61 9.97 7.35
CA THR A 500 23.59 9.93 6.29
C THR A 500 23.96 10.92 5.19
N GLU A 501 23.92 10.47 3.94
CA GLU A 501 24.12 11.31 2.76
C GLU A 501 22.80 11.91 2.24
N VAL A 502 21.66 11.50 2.80
CA VAL A 502 20.35 12.01 2.41
C VAL A 502 20.08 13.34 3.11
N PRO A 503 19.88 14.46 2.39
CA PRO A 503 19.85 15.80 2.97
C PRO A 503 18.78 16.03 4.04
N PHE A 504 17.63 15.37 3.91
CA PHE A 504 16.48 15.53 4.80
C PHE A 504 16.43 14.48 5.92
N ALA A 505 17.26 13.44 5.85
CA ALA A 505 17.16 12.29 6.72
C ALA A 505 17.89 12.48 8.04
N ILE A 506 17.26 12.04 9.10
CA ILE A 506 17.87 11.86 10.41
C ILE A 506 17.59 10.43 10.85
N SER A 507 18.64 9.63 11.04
CA SER A 507 18.46 8.28 11.58
C SER A 507 17.70 8.32 12.90
N LEU A 508 16.74 7.43 13.06
CA LEU A 508 15.91 7.36 14.27
C LEU A 508 16.69 6.96 15.53
N PHE A 509 17.93 6.50 15.37
CA PHE A 509 18.86 6.31 16.50
C PHE A 509 19.42 7.62 17.06
N LYS A 510 19.28 8.73 16.33
CA LYS A 510 19.51 10.10 16.81
C LYS A 510 18.21 10.74 17.30
N GLU A 511 18.29 11.68 18.22
CA GLU A 511 17.13 12.47 18.62
C GLU A 511 16.76 13.47 17.52
N ILE A 512 15.53 13.40 17.02
CA ILE A 512 14.99 14.34 16.03
C ILE A 512 14.66 15.67 16.72
N PRO A 513 15.10 16.82 16.16
CA PRO A 513 14.87 18.13 16.75
C PRO A 513 13.39 18.48 16.90
N LYS A 514 13.03 19.13 18.00
CA LYS A 514 11.63 19.57 18.26
C LYS A 514 11.13 20.62 17.27
N ASN A 515 12.03 21.43 16.74
CA ASN A 515 11.70 22.50 15.79
C ASN A 515 11.67 22.03 14.34
N ARG A 516 11.88 20.73 14.07
CA ARG A 516 11.84 20.17 12.72
C ARG A 516 10.49 20.39 12.08
N THR A 517 10.49 21.02 10.91
CA THR A 517 9.32 21.28 10.06
C THR A 517 9.15 20.20 8.99
N CYS A 518 8.04 20.25 8.24
CA CYS A 518 7.85 19.39 7.06
C CYS A 518 8.94 19.63 6.00
N GLU A 519 9.35 20.87 5.78
CA GLU A 519 10.41 21.22 4.83
C GLU A 519 11.74 20.60 5.24
N ASP A 520 12.14 20.70 6.53
CA ASP A 520 13.34 20.06 7.07
C ASP A 520 13.33 18.54 6.93
N ALA A 521 12.14 17.93 6.87
CA ALA A 521 11.94 16.48 6.71
C ALA A 521 11.81 16.04 5.26
N GLY A 522 11.93 16.94 4.27
CA GLY A 522 11.73 16.67 2.86
C GLY A 522 10.27 16.31 2.51
N ILE A 523 9.30 16.74 3.33
CA ILE A 523 7.88 16.53 3.12
C ILE A 523 7.32 17.75 2.37
N PRO A 524 6.84 17.57 1.11
CA PRO A 524 6.19 18.65 0.37
C PRO A 524 4.98 19.22 1.14
N GLU A 525 4.74 20.52 1.02
CA GLU A 525 3.66 21.24 1.72
C GLU A 525 2.30 20.57 1.56
N HIS A 526 1.99 20.08 0.36
CA HIS A 526 0.72 19.39 0.06
C HIS A 526 0.50 18.13 0.90
N TYR A 527 1.56 17.43 1.29
CA TYR A 527 1.49 16.20 2.09
C TYR A 527 1.75 16.42 3.57
N CYS A 528 2.06 17.64 3.98
CA CYS A 528 2.34 17.96 5.38
C CYS A 528 1.07 17.79 6.25
N ALA A 529 1.16 16.97 7.30
CA ALA A 529 0.09 16.75 8.27
C ALA A 529 0.16 17.71 9.45
N CYS A 530 1.23 18.52 9.57
CA CYS A 530 1.37 19.49 10.65
C CYS A 530 0.37 20.64 10.47
N GLU A 531 -0.47 20.87 11.49
CA GLU A 531 -1.46 21.95 11.42
C GLU A 531 -0.83 23.32 11.26
N SER A 532 -1.25 24.02 10.23
CA SER A 532 -0.91 25.43 9.99
C SER A 532 -2.04 26.18 9.30
N SER A 533 -3.22 25.56 9.14
CA SER A 533 -4.30 26.09 8.31
C SER A 533 -5.65 26.09 9.02
N THR A 534 -6.47 27.11 8.73
CA THR A 534 -7.87 27.22 9.12
C THR A 534 -8.79 26.90 7.95
N VAL A 535 -9.98 26.43 8.25
CA VAL A 535 -10.98 26.16 7.20
C VAL A 535 -11.44 27.47 6.59
N ALA A 536 -11.57 27.48 5.27
CA ALA A 536 -12.16 28.59 4.50
C ALA A 536 -13.48 28.15 3.85
N GLU A 537 -14.40 29.09 3.65
CA GLU A 537 -15.67 28.79 3.02
C GLU A 537 -15.46 28.49 1.52
N PRO A 538 -16.24 27.56 0.91
CA PRO A 538 -16.08 27.18 -0.49
C PRO A 538 -16.27 28.33 -1.50
N ASP A 539 -16.96 29.38 -1.10
CA ASP A 539 -17.20 30.58 -1.93
C ASP A 539 -16.11 31.66 -1.79
N ASP A 540 -15.06 31.40 -0.98
CA ASP A 540 -13.90 32.30 -0.88
C ASP A 540 -13.30 32.51 -2.29
N PRO A 541 -13.20 33.79 -2.74
CA PRO A 541 -12.71 34.09 -4.08
C PRO A 541 -11.27 33.61 -4.34
N HIS A 542 -10.40 33.56 -3.30
CA HIS A 542 -9.03 33.05 -3.45
C HIS A 542 -9.02 31.55 -3.65
N LEU A 543 -9.90 30.77 -2.99
CA LEU A 543 -10.01 29.33 -3.24
C LEU A 543 -10.47 29.05 -4.67
N ARG A 544 -11.41 29.85 -5.18
CA ARG A 544 -11.87 29.71 -6.56
C ARG A 544 -10.75 30.03 -7.56
N GLU A 545 -9.95 31.06 -7.28
CA GLU A 545 -8.82 31.42 -8.14
C GLU A 545 -7.71 30.36 -8.07
N ALA A 546 -7.37 29.87 -6.87
CA ALA A 546 -6.44 28.77 -6.70
C ALA A 546 -6.87 27.51 -7.48
N ALA A 547 -8.16 27.17 -7.45
CA ALA A 547 -8.69 26.04 -8.25
C ALA A 547 -8.57 26.27 -9.75
N LYS A 548 -8.79 27.51 -10.26
CA LYS A 548 -8.64 27.84 -11.67
C LYS A 548 -7.17 27.73 -12.12
N GLU A 549 -6.23 28.27 -11.34
CA GLU A 549 -4.80 28.15 -11.64
C GLU A 549 -4.37 26.68 -11.66
N THR A 550 -4.85 25.86 -10.69
CA THR A 550 -4.58 24.41 -10.72
C THR A 550 -5.11 23.76 -12.01
N VAL A 551 -6.33 24.09 -12.45
CA VAL A 551 -6.90 23.54 -13.70
C VAL A 551 -6.07 23.97 -14.91
N LYS A 552 -5.56 25.19 -14.93
CA LYS A 552 -4.67 25.70 -15.96
C LYS A 552 -3.37 24.91 -16.02
N ASP A 553 -2.72 24.64 -14.89
CA ASP A 553 -1.50 23.84 -14.80
C ASP A 553 -1.72 22.39 -15.25
N ILE A 554 -2.85 21.78 -14.83
CA ILE A 554 -3.27 20.46 -15.33
C ILE A 554 -3.39 20.50 -16.87
N ASN A 555 -4.08 21.48 -17.41
CA ASN A 555 -4.31 21.61 -18.84
C ASN A 555 -3.02 21.84 -19.62
N GLU A 556 -2.05 22.56 -19.05
CA GLU A 556 -0.72 22.69 -19.64
C GLU A 556 -0.02 21.33 -19.75
N SER A 557 -0.09 20.53 -18.70
CA SER A 557 0.45 19.15 -18.70
C SER A 557 -0.27 18.26 -19.73
N LEU A 558 -1.58 18.44 -19.93
CA LEU A 558 -2.38 17.66 -20.88
C LEU A 558 -2.09 18.02 -22.37
N LYS A 559 -1.45 19.14 -22.68
CA LYS A 559 -1.09 19.51 -24.06
C LYS A 559 -0.24 18.46 -24.77
N ASN A 560 0.61 17.76 -24.02
CA ASN A 560 1.46 16.69 -24.53
C ASN A 560 0.72 15.36 -24.75
N PHE A 561 -0.58 15.30 -24.39
CA PHE A 561 -1.41 14.10 -24.46
C PHE A 561 -2.69 14.38 -25.25
N PRO A 562 -2.61 14.44 -26.61
CA PRO A 562 -3.72 14.88 -27.46
C PRO A 562 -4.97 13.99 -27.39
N ALA A 563 -4.87 12.77 -26.83
CA ALA A 563 -6.01 11.91 -26.58
C ALA A 563 -6.85 12.34 -25.36
N CYS A 564 -6.32 13.22 -24.50
CA CYS A 564 -7.03 13.76 -23.34
C CYS A 564 -7.77 15.05 -23.67
N VAL A 565 -8.91 15.27 -23.00
CA VAL A 565 -9.70 16.50 -23.08
C VAL A 565 -9.11 17.56 -22.14
N GLN A 566 -9.17 18.83 -22.56
CA GLN A 566 -8.92 19.96 -21.65
C GLN A 566 -10.04 20.03 -20.60
N LEU A 567 -9.67 20.23 -19.34
CA LEU A 567 -10.60 20.28 -18.22
C LEU A 567 -11.06 21.73 -17.95
N SER A 568 -12.24 21.87 -17.35
CA SER A 568 -12.73 23.13 -16.80
C SER A 568 -13.08 22.94 -15.32
N LEU A 569 -12.95 24.00 -14.52
CA LEU A 569 -13.42 24.01 -13.14
C LEU A 569 -14.95 23.89 -13.11
N ASP A 570 -15.47 22.95 -12.34
CA ASP A 570 -16.91 22.80 -12.10
C ASP A 570 -17.31 23.56 -10.82
N GLN A 571 -16.84 23.10 -9.65
CA GLN A 571 -17.13 23.75 -8.37
C GLN A 571 -15.99 23.53 -7.35
N VAL A 572 -15.84 24.47 -6.43
CA VAL A 572 -15.03 24.31 -5.21
C VAL A 572 -15.87 23.57 -4.17
N LEU A 573 -15.32 22.52 -3.57
CA LEU A 573 -16.02 21.72 -2.56
C LEU A 573 -15.69 22.16 -1.14
N ASN A 574 -14.41 22.42 -0.85
CA ASN A 574 -13.90 22.91 0.42
C ASN A 574 -12.50 23.49 0.24
N GLY A 575 -12.01 24.18 1.27
CA GLY A 575 -10.66 24.69 1.29
C GLY A 575 -10.16 25.03 2.68
N ARG A 576 -8.86 25.22 2.78
CA ARG A 576 -8.16 25.64 3.99
C ARG A 576 -7.12 26.69 3.63
N VAL A 577 -6.94 27.68 4.52
CA VAL A 577 -5.94 28.74 4.36
C VAL A 577 -4.93 28.63 5.49
N GLY A 578 -3.67 28.43 5.11
CA GLY A 578 -2.53 28.42 6.01
C GLY A 578 -1.77 29.74 5.98
N THR A 579 -1.14 30.07 7.08
CA THR A 579 -0.16 31.16 7.18
C THR A 579 1.17 30.60 7.59
N ALA A 580 2.27 31.12 7.05
CA ALA A 580 3.62 30.69 7.46
C ALA A 580 3.79 30.91 8.97
N ARG A 581 4.23 29.88 9.71
CA ARG A 581 4.36 29.84 11.18
C ARG A 581 5.24 30.92 11.80
N ASN A 582 6.06 31.61 11.01
CA ASN A 582 7.03 32.62 11.50
C ASN A 582 6.49 34.05 11.57
N ALA A 583 5.20 34.29 11.31
CA ALA A 583 4.61 35.63 11.37
C ALA A 583 4.16 35.96 12.80
N THR A 584 5.03 36.55 13.59
CA THR A 584 4.77 36.88 15.01
C THR A 584 4.13 38.24 15.22
N THR A 585 3.88 39.05 14.19
CA THR A 585 3.27 40.38 14.30
C THR A 585 2.24 40.66 13.22
N PRO A 586 1.15 41.40 13.48
CA PRO A 586 0.10 41.68 12.50
C PRO A 586 0.57 42.35 11.21
N LYS A 587 1.56 43.23 11.27
CA LYS A 587 2.19 43.87 10.06
C LYS A 587 2.99 42.92 9.21
N LYS A 588 3.54 41.84 9.79
CA LYS A 588 4.22 40.78 9.02
C LYS A 588 3.22 39.79 8.38
N LEU A 589 1.97 39.73 8.90
CA LEU A 589 0.97 38.79 8.35
C LEU A 589 0.52 39.18 6.94
N GLU A 590 0.51 40.48 6.57
CA GLU A 590 0.06 40.94 5.25
C GLU A 590 1.10 40.70 4.15
N SER A 591 2.39 40.59 4.50
CA SER A 591 3.49 40.31 3.54
C SER A 591 3.93 38.84 3.51
N VAL A 592 3.30 37.96 4.29
CA VAL A 592 3.66 36.53 4.37
C VAL A 592 2.88 35.75 3.32
N ALA A 593 3.58 34.90 2.61
CA ALA A 593 2.94 33.95 1.69
C ALA A 593 1.88 33.12 2.40
N LYS A 594 0.67 33.11 1.85
CA LYS A 594 -0.44 32.26 2.32
C LYS A 594 -0.44 30.95 1.54
N THR A 595 -0.80 29.87 2.21
CA THR A 595 -0.99 28.57 1.58
C THR A 595 -2.48 28.27 1.46
N PHE A 596 -2.94 27.90 0.28
CA PHE A 596 -4.31 27.50 0.02
C PHE A 596 -4.35 26.02 -0.34
N LEU A 597 -5.01 25.22 0.49
CA LEU A 597 -5.40 23.86 0.15
C LEU A 597 -6.84 23.91 -0.37
N VAL A 598 -7.06 23.52 -1.62
CA VAL A 598 -8.38 23.57 -2.26
C VAL A 598 -8.77 22.18 -2.80
N THR A 599 -10.03 21.78 -2.50
CA THR A 599 -10.67 20.61 -3.09
C THR A 599 -11.78 21.06 -4.03
N PHE A 600 -11.75 20.58 -5.27
CA PHE A 600 -12.67 21.03 -6.32
C PHE A 600 -13.02 19.91 -7.30
N THR A 601 -14.06 20.11 -8.11
CA THR A 601 -14.41 19.21 -9.21
C THR A 601 -14.13 19.81 -10.56
N THR A 602 -13.87 18.94 -11.55
CA THR A 602 -13.64 19.34 -12.94
C THR A 602 -14.65 18.69 -13.89
N LYS A 603 -14.87 19.34 -15.04
CA LYS A 603 -15.62 18.84 -16.20
C LYS A 603 -14.68 18.69 -17.40
N PRO A 604 -14.89 17.65 -18.27
CA PRO A 604 -15.80 16.51 -18.10
C PRO A 604 -15.30 15.50 -17.06
N GLY A 605 -16.11 14.51 -16.77
CA GLY A 605 -15.74 13.31 -16.00
C GLY A 605 -15.85 13.42 -14.49
N GLY A 606 -16.15 14.59 -13.90
CA GLY A 606 -16.40 14.77 -12.46
C GLY A 606 -15.21 14.36 -11.59
N ALA A 607 -14.00 14.68 -12.03
CA ALA A 607 -12.81 14.43 -11.23
C ALA A 607 -12.81 15.29 -9.97
N VAL A 608 -12.64 14.69 -8.80
CA VAL A 608 -12.45 15.40 -7.54
C VAL A 608 -10.96 15.54 -7.31
N MET A 609 -10.46 16.77 -7.31
CA MET A 609 -9.05 17.14 -7.22
C MET A 609 -8.77 17.85 -5.89
N GLU A 610 -7.56 17.71 -5.38
CA GLU A 610 -7.04 18.46 -4.24
C GLU A 610 -5.64 18.98 -4.60
N SER A 611 -5.43 20.28 -4.39
CA SER A 611 -4.14 20.92 -4.63
C SER A 611 -3.78 21.89 -3.51
N THR A 612 -2.49 22.16 -3.37
CA THR A 612 -1.97 23.17 -2.45
C THR A 612 -1.18 24.21 -3.25
N LEU A 613 -1.52 25.47 -3.08
CA LEU A 613 -0.86 26.58 -3.76
C LEU A 613 -0.32 27.57 -2.72
N LYS A 614 0.84 28.12 -2.98
CA LYS A 614 1.35 29.32 -2.32
C LYS A 614 0.78 30.55 -3.04
N TYR A 615 0.39 31.54 -2.26
CA TYR A 615 -0.06 32.84 -2.75
C TYR A 615 0.85 33.92 -2.23
N HIS A 616 1.45 34.66 -3.12
CA HIS A 616 2.31 35.79 -2.82
C HIS A 616 2.13 36.86 -3.89
N GLU A 617 1.88 38.11 -3.47
CA GLU A 617 1.77 39.28 -4.35
C GLU A 617 0.82 39.12 -5.56
N GLY A 618 -0.33 38.45 -5.34
CA GLY A 618 -1.33 38.24 -6.40
C GLY A 618 -1.11 37.02 -7.25
N ILE A 619 -0.02 36.25 -7.04
CA ILE A 619 0.34 35.08 -7.83
C ILE A 619 0.11 33.81 -7.01
N PHE A 620 -0.58 32.84 -7.61
CA PHE A 620 -0.71 31.48 -7.11
C PHE A 620 0.32 30.56 -7.77
N GLU A 621 1.03 29.79 -6.97
CA GLU A 621 2.03 28.82 -7.41
C GLU A 621 1.73 27.45 -6.81
N LEU A 622 1.58 26.43 -7.66
CA LEU A 622 1.35 25.04 -7.23
C LEU A 622 2.59 24.50 -6.49
N THR A 623 2.39 23.94 -5.29
CA THR A 623 3.50 23.50 -4.43
C THR A 623 3.99 22.09 -4.74
N SER A 624 3.18 21.28 -5.40
CA SER A 624 3.49 19.88 -5.76
C SER A 624 2.43 19.31 -6.71
N ASP A 625 2.45 18.01 -6.94
CA ASP A 625 1.42 17.28 -7.69
C ASP A 625 0.00 17.51 -7.13
N VAL A 626 -0.98 17.49 -8.03
CA VAL A 626 -2.40 17.52 -7.68
C VAL A 626 -2.87 16.10 -7.33
N SER A 627 -3.54 15.93 -6.20
CA SER A 627 -4.11 14.65 -5.80
C SER A 627 -5.51 14.46 -6.40
N ARG A 628 -5.84 13.22 -6.81
CA ARG A 628 -7.19 12.86 -7.23
C ARG A 628 -7.86 12.01 -6.14
N LEU A 629 -9.04 12.46 -5.66
CA LEU A 629 -9.74 11.90 -4.52
C LEU A 629 -10.87 10.92 -4.88
N ASN A 630 -11.17 10.74 -6.17
CA ASN A 630 -12.13 9.74 -6.62
C ASN A 630 -11.52 8.82 -7.67
N LYS A 631 -12.00 7.57 -7.72
CA LYS A 631 -11.56 6.60 -8.73
C LYS A 631 -11.93 7.13 -10.12
N TYR A 632 -10.98 7.07 -11.06
CA TYR A 632 -11.19 7.50 -12.44
C TYR A 632 -11.55 6.32 -13.38
N GLY A 633 -11.45 5.08 -12.89
CA GLY A 633 -11.87 3.89 -13.64
C GLY A 633 -11.25 3.84 -15.02
N ASN A 634 -12.10 3.73 -16.06
CA ASN A 634 -11.67 3.69 -17.46
C ASN A 634 -11.52 5.07 -18.11
N GLN A 635 -11.71 6.18 -17.38
CA GLN A 635 -11.70 7.53 -17.96
C GLN A 635 -10.39 7.92 -18.65
N SER A 636 -9.27 7.31 -18.23
CA SER A 636 -7.91 7.58 -18.73
C SER A 636 -7.28 6.40 -19.47
N HIS A 637 -8.09 5.53 -20.08
CA HIS A 637 -7.59 4.32 -20.76
C HIS A 637 -6.69 4.62 -21.96
N CYS A 638 -6.82 5.81 -22.56
CA CYS A 638 -6.09 6.23 -23.75
C CYS A 638 -4.62 6.60 -23.49
N ILE A 639 -4.17 6.63 -22.23
CA ILE A 639 -2.77 6.95 -21.88
C ILE A 639 -2.22 6.01 -20.80
N ASN A 640 -0.89 5.84 -20.80
CA ASN A 640 -0.18 5.02 -19.84
C ASN A 640 0.71 5.82 -18.86
N ASP A 641 0.72 7.15 -18.95
CA ASP A 641 1.49 7.99 -18.02
C ASP A 641 0.88 7.95 -16.61
N GLN A 642 1.68 7.66 -15.59
CA GLN A 642 1.20 7.44 -14.22
C GLN A 642 0.69 8.70 -13.53
N ILE A 643 1.27 9.87 -13.85
CA ILE A 643 0.90 11.14 -13.26
C ILE A 643 -0.30 11.70 -14.00
N VAL A 644 -0.19 11.79 -15.31
CA VAL A 644 -1.20 12.43 -16.17
C VAL A 644 -2.51 11.65 -16.24
N ARG A 645 -2.47 10.32 -16.03
CA ARG A 645 -3.69 9.50 -15.89
C ARG A 645 -4.65 10.00 -14.83
N LYS A 646 -4.15 10.62 -13.76
CA LYS A 646 -5.01 11.20 -12.70
C LYS A 646 -5.93 12.30 -13.25
N TYR A 647 -5.48 13.00 -14.29
CA TYR A 647 -6.13 14.17 -14.85
C TYR A 647 -6.85 13.89 -16.17
N CYS A 648 -6.40 12.90 -16.93
CA CYS A 648 -6.89 12.61 -18.26
C CYS A 648 -8.34 12.11 -18.25
N TYR A 649 -9.16 12.74 -19.09
CA TYR A 649 -10.44 12.21 -19.55
C TYR A 649 -10.33 11.98 -21.05
N CYS A 650 -10.48 10.75 -21.51
CA CYS A 650 -10.26 10.37 -22.91
C CYS A 650 -11.32 10.96 -23.83
N LYS A 651 -10.91 11.50 -24.98
CA LYS A 651 -11.80 12.16 -25.95
C LYS A 651 -12.92 11.27 -26.47
N ASP A 652 -12.65 10.00 -26.68
CA ASP A 652 -13.63 9.02 -27.14
C ASP A 652 -14.78 8.78 -26.15
N MET A 653 -14.61 9.16 -24.88
CA MET A 653 -15.68 9.11 -23.87
C MET A 653 -16.63 10.32 -23.89
N LEU A 654 -16.37 11.34 -24.74
CA LEU A 654 -17.29 12.47 -24.92
C LEU A 654 -18.48 12.13 -25.82
N THR A 655 -18.40 11.05 -26.57
CA THR A 655 -19.36 10.65 -27.60
C THR A 655 -20.42 9.67 -27.10
N HIS A 656 -20.49 9.44 -25.78
CA HIS A 656 -21.44 8.50 -25.16
C HIS A 656 -22.34 9.17 -24.10
#